data_6c2e6fe661405293f70437b191aba90e
#
_entry.id   6c2e6fe661405293f70437b191aba90e
#
_cell.length_a   1.000
_cell.length_b   1.000
_cell.length_c   1.000
_cell.angle_alpha   90.00
_cell.angle_beta   90.00
_cell.angle_gamma   90.00
#
_symmetry.space_group_name_H-M   'P 1'
#
loop_
_entity.id
_entity.type
_entity.pdbx_description
1 polymer ?
#
loop_
_entity_poly.entity_id
_entity_poly.type
_entity_poly.pdbx_seq_one_letter_code
_entity_poly.pdbx_strand_id
1 'polypeptide(L)'
;MDPVTIGLTLFFAAATSAVIWWLVQAEVNLRRLREDLETAQAETSQSLASLNALTEELAESALALQRAHPGLAGIVDAHRTIDHLQSTLSGAGESEGARAAASTTLSAVKGLLATREGEGDLEVPSPADPGLLTLVTRVLQTLDQLELTIDDLTLTEVEARRFGEISFLAGDREWAFACYTAASIIAPGQSATLRSLCRLTRESGDDENLRQHLEGLLDITPDDPTLLREHARLLTKSGDAGAEKDLRRLEALGVETAEDKSMMASLAARAGDTDVALSSIEEALASDPNHDDWLRKAELHLTRNERGLGITAIDEAIALDRQSGPAWAVRAQLLKNEPGRLEEALKAAVHAVALGETQDLLKAELLEQLGRSEEAHTSLSEALEKEPANAEIRAQLVLLQHQAGNPETAFEILAEAPAGAWEGPALHLQKGRLILAEADRYRDGTGERDRELLSEADLAFEAALEVDRESGVGWLGKARIQRMLKDYSEAQISLARARRLLPDEPLIAAEEALLALDGNDVEAASRLIAEAHVLERDSLVIDYVKGVVAARRGDMTEAKRLFDSVLLEDPNHVRARLNRCTTLMIDQDHHAALDDVQFLLEAHPELDLARLRRGEIMLSLGEWKEAESNFRDVLSRRGKNPHALIQLGASLVAQERLTEAEQPLNEAIRLDGDSAEGWYQRGLLYIAFGQFDGALSDLETAAKLNRHHMNALLRIAAIHHENEDWDAAEAAWRNVLNVEPENRVARRRIQDAIDGQSKQKKAEVLTTAGTVEAVVEETLDEETVEAPFKDDDDDDDDEDVPNEEIPDFEFGFGTL
;
A
#
# COMPACT_ATOMS: atom_id res chain seq x y z
N MET A 1 49.28 -10.61 -53.36
CA MET A 1 48.01 -11.40 -53.29
C MET A 1 46.86 -10.44 -53.15
N ASP A 2 45.95 -10.52 -54.06
CA ASP A 2 44.76 -9.68 -54.12
C ASP A 2 43.85 -9.90 -52.88
N PRO A 3 43.32 -8.83 -52.28
CA PRO A 3 42.42 -8.92 -51.08
C PRO A 3 41.28 -9.92 -51.20
N VAL A 4 40.80 -10.20 -52.42
CA VAL A 4 39.77 -11.18 -52.68
C VAL A 4 40.29 -12.61 -52.48
N THR A 5 41.51 -12.90 -52.84
CA THR A 5 42.18 -14.21 -52.67
C THR A 5 42.48 -14.48 -51.18
N ILE A 6 42.80 -13.47 -50.40
CA ILE A 6 42.97 -13.59 -48.95
C ILE A 6 41.61 -13.84 -48.27
N GLY A 7 40.59 -13.14 -48.70
CA GLY A 7 39.20 -13.32 -48.15
C GLY A 7 38.66 -14.73 -48.42
N LEU A 8 38.86 -15.27 -49.64
CA LEU A 8 38.47 -16.63 -50.00
C LEU A 8 39.22 -17.71 -49.23
N THR A 9 40.53 -17.52 -49.04
CA THR A 9 41.32 -18.52 -48.28
C THR A 9 40.98 -18.51 -46.79
N LEU A 10 40.63 -17.36 -46.20
CA LEU A 10 40.15 -17.28 -44.83
C LEU A 10 38.74 -17.86 -44.66
N PHE A 11 37.85 -17.66 -45.67
CA PHE A 11 36.52 -18.24 -45.66
C PHE A 11 36.58 -19.78 -45.75
N PHE A 12 37.42 -20.34 -46.67
CA PHE A 12 37.59 -21.79 -46.74
C PHE A 12 38.27 -22.39 -45.51
N ALA A 13 39.21 -21.68 -44.87
CA ALA A 13 39.80 -22.11 -43.61
C ALA A 13 38.82 -22.11 -42.45
N ALA A 14 37.92 -21.12 -42.37
CA ALA A 14 36.85 -21.06 -41.35
C ALA A 14 35.78 -22.16 -41.58
N ALA A 15 35.42 -22.41 -42.86
CA ALA A 15 34.44 -23.44 -43.21
C ALA A 15 34.98 -24.85 -42.92
N THR A 16 36.27 -25.13 -43.25
CA THR A 16 36.90 -26.41 -42.92
C THR A 16 37.04 -26.60 -41.42
N SER A 17 37.38 -25.54 -40.66
CA SER A 17 37.45 -25.61 -39.19
C SER A 17 36.06 -25.89 -38.55
N ALA A 18 34.99 -25.29 -39.07
CA ALA A 18 33.63 -25.54 -38.62
C ALA A 18 33.19 -26.98 -38.90
N VAL A 19 33.51 -27.55 -40.07
CA VAL A 19 33.25 -28.93 -40.42
C VAL A 19 34.02 -29.91 -39.55
N ILE A 20 35.30 -29.62 -39.27
CA ILE A 20 36.13 -30.44 -38.37
C ILE A 20 35.59 -30.39 -36.97
N TRP A 21 35.22 -29.21 -36.49
CA TRP A 21 34.61 -29.08 -35.15
C TRP A 21 33.30 -29.84 -35.06
N TRP A 22 32.42 -29.77 -36.09
CA TRP A 22 31.15 -30.52 -36.14
C TRP A 22 31.39 -32.03 -36.14
N LEU A 23 32.36 -32.53 -36.90
CA LEU A 23 32.73 -33.94 -36.92
C LEU A 23 33.26 -34.43 -35.57
N VAL A 24 34.08 -33.61 -34.90
CA VAL A 24 34.57 -33.92 -33.53
C VAL A 24 33.41 -33.97 -32.53
N GLN A 25 32.47 -33.03 -32.61
CA GLN A 25 31.26 -33.05 -31.76
C GLN A 25 30.37 -34.26 -32.03
N ALA A 26 30.20 -34.63 -33.30
CA ALA A 26 29.44 -35.81 -33.67
C ALA A 26 30.08 -37.11 -33.13
N GLU A 27 31.41 -37.20 -33.17
CA GLU A 27 32.15 -38.36 -32.61
C GLU A 27 32.08 -38.40 -31.08
N VAL A 28 32.11 -37.27 -30.40
CA VAL A 28 31.93 -37.18 -28.93
C VAL A 28 30.53 -37.61 -28.54
N ASN A 29 29.53 -37.17 -29.29
CA ASN A 29 28.13 -37.57 -29.05
C ASN A 29 27.89 -39.07 -29.31
N LEU A 30 28.50 -39.62 -30.36
CA LEU A 30 28.47 -41.07 -30.65
C LEU A 30 29.17 -41.91 -29.56
N ARG A 31 30.28 -41.41 -28.98
CA ARG A 31 30.90 -42.09 -27.82
C ARG A 31 30.00 -42.08 -26.59
N ARG A 32 29.39 -40.91 -26.29
CA ARG A 32 28.41 -40.84 -25.21
C ARG A 32 27.23 -41.81 -25.40
N LEU A 33 26.59 -41.82 -26.58
CA LEU A 33 25.51 -42.72 -26.89
C LEU A 33 25.92 -44.19 -26.80
N ARG A 34 27.19 -44.53 -27.08
CA ARG A 34 27.70 -45.88 -26.95
C ARG A 34 27.93 -46.23 -25.47
N GLU A 35 28.47 -45.30 -24.68
CA GLU A 35 28.60 -45.47 -23.21
C GLU A 35 27.24 -45.58 -22.53
N ASP A 36 26.24 -44.73 -22.91
CA ASP A 36 24.89 -44.82 -22.42
C ASP A 36 24.18 -46.13 -22.79
N LEU A 37 24.46 -46.66 -24.00
CA LEU A 37 23.96 -47.98 -24.45
C LEU A 37 24.60 -49.14 -23.68
N GLU A 38 25.92 -49.08 -23.45
CA GLU A 38 26.65 -50.06 -22.68
C GLU A 38 26.23 -50.06 -21.19
N THR A 39 25.92 -48.91 -20.62
CA THR A 39 25.37 -48.79 -19.23
C THR A 39 23.96 -49.30 -19.18
N ALA A 40 23.09 -49.00 -20.15
CA ALA A 40 21.73 -49.53 -20.23
C ALA A 40 21.72 -51.09 -20.42
N GLN A 41 22.65 -51.61 -21.20
CA GLN A 41 22.82 -53.05 -21.37
C GLN A 41 23.34 -53.74 -20.08
N ALA A 42 24.21 -53.05 -19.32
CA ALA A 42 24.69 -53.57 -18.02
C ALA A 42 23.56 -53.56 -16.98
N GLU A 43 22.75 -52.46 -16.95
CA GLU A 43 21.59 -52.33 -16.04
C GLU A 43 20.52 -53.40 -16.34
N THR A 44 20.21 -53.64 -17.64
CA THR A 44 19.26 -54.69 -18.02
C THR A 44 19.80 -56.06 -17.68
N SER A 45 21.08 -56.35 -17.84
CA SER A 45 21.72 -57.61 -17.47
C SER A 45 21.73 -57.80 -15.94
N GLN A 46 21.90 -56.75 -15.15
CA GLN A 46 21.84 -56.77 -13.71
C GLN A 46 20.40 -56.94 -13.21
N SER A 47 19.43 -56.33 -13.87
CA SER A 47 18.00 -56.51 -13.59
C SER A 47 17.54 -57.96 -13.87
N LEU A 48 18.01 -58.57 -14.99
CA LEU A 48 17.74 -59.99 -15.30
C LEU A 48 18.36 -60.95 -14.26
N ALA A 49 19.57 -60.64 -13.78
CA ALA A 49 20.20 -61.47 -12.74
C ALA A 49 19.45 -61.33 -11.40
N SER A 50 18.97 -60.14 -11.05
CA SER A 50 18.15 -59.90 -9.87
C SER A 50 16.79 -60.57 -9.96
N LEU A 51 16.19 -60.59 -11.14
CA LEU A 51 14.94 -61.31 -11.41
C LEU A 51 15.07 -62.82 -11.29
N ASN A 52 16.18 -63.40 -11.77
CA ASN A 52 16.48 -64.80 -11.58
C ASN A 52 16.68 -65.18 -10.11
N ALA A 53 17.37 -64.34 -9.34
CA ALA A 53 17.56 -64.55 -7.91
C ALA A 53 16.23 -64.45 -7.14
N LEU A 54 15.35 -63.50 -7.50
CA LEU A 54 14.04 -63.29 -6.92
C LEU A 54 13.08 -64.49 -7.26
N THR A 55 13.15 -65.05 -8.46
CA THR A 55 12.35 -66.22 -8.85
C THR A 55 12.77 -67.49 -8.09
N GLU A 56 14.10 -67.70 -7.85
CA GLU A 56 14.59 -68.77 -7.02
C GLU A 56 14.10 -68.62 -5.58
N GLU A 57 14.16 -67.43 -5.03
CA GLU A 57 13.78 -67.16 -3.65
C GLU A 57 12.25 -67.25 -3.46
N LEU A 58 11.46 -66.85 -4.49
CA LEU A 58 10.01 -67.08 -4.54
C LEU A 58 9.65 -68.56 -4.56
N ALA A 59 10.37 -69.32 -5.32
CA ALA A 59 10.20 -70.81 -5.36
C ALA A 59 10.48 -71.44 -4.00
N GLU A 60 11.59 -71.03 -3.35
CA GLU A 60 11.92 -71.53 -2.00
C GLU A 60 10.88 -71.14 -0.93
N SER A 61 10.34 -69.93 -1.02
CA SER A 61 9.33 -69.41 -0.10
C SER A 61 7.97 -70.09 -0.31
N ALA A 62 7.58 -70.34 -1.56
CA ALA A 62 6.37 -71.12 -1.89
C ALA A 62 6.46 -72.53 -1.39
N LEU A 63 7.63 -73.17 -1.48
CA LEU A 63 7.90 -74.48 -0.93
C LEU A 63 7.85 -74.54 0.62
N ALA A 64 8.35 -73.48 1.27
CA ALA A 64 8.29 -73.31 2.72
C ALA A 64 6.83 -73.16 3.19
N LEU A 65 6.01 -72.38 2.50
CA LEU A 65 4.58 -72.23 2.77
C LEU A 65 3.78 -73.47 2.55
N GLN A 66 4.09 -74.23 1.49
CA GLN A 66 3.45 -75.50 1.19
C GLN A 66 3.74 -76.54 2.31
N ARG A 67 4.94 -76.48 2.88
CA ARG A 67 5.30 -77.38 4.04
C ARG A 67 4.60 -76.89 5.33
N ALA A 68 4.36 -75.66 5.50
CA ALA A 68 3.71 -75.08 6.68
C ALA A 68 2.17 -75.23 6.64
N HIS A 69 1.55 -75.22 5.46
CA HIS A 69 0.11 -75.24 5.26
C HIS A 69 -0.30 -76.20 4.11
N PRO A 70 -0.39 -77.51 4.35
CA PRO A 70 -0.66 -78.54 3.34
C PRO A 70 -2.02 -78.41 2.60
N GLY A 71 -2.93 -77.56 3.09
CA GLY A 71 -4.27 -77.36 2.51
C GLY A 71 -4.39 -76.23 1.41
N LEU A 72 -3.31 -75.56 1.10
CA LEU A 72 -3.33 -74.50 0.13
C LEU A 72 -2.99 -74.99 -1.30
N ALA A 73 -3.98 -75.49 -2.01
CA ALA A 73 -3.81 -76.09 -3.34
C ALA A 73 -3.26 -75.18 -4.42
N GLY A 74 -3.53 -73.83 -4.33
CA GLY A 74 -3.05 -72.80 -5.24
C GLY A 74 -1.55 -72.50 -5.18
N ILE A 75 -0.86 -72.87 -4.07
CA ILE A 75 0.59 -72.74 -3.92
C ILE A 75 1.34 -73.74 -4.80
N VAL A 76 0.73 -74.88 -5.10
CA VAL A 76 1.31 -75.94 -5.96
C VAL A 76 1.32 -75.40 -7.43
N ASP A 77 0.30 -74.74 -7.85
CA ASP A 77 0.25 -74.15 -9.18
C ASP A 77 1.17 -72.95 -9.32
N ALA A 78 1.31 -72.11 -8.28
CA ALA A 78 2.30 -71.06 -8.25
C ALA A 78 3.74 -71.61 -8.34
N HIS A 79 4.01 -72.76 -7.70
CA HIS A 79 5.33 -73.38 -7.76
C HIS A 79 5.64 -73.92 -9.16
N ARG A 80 4.69 -74.60 -9.82
CA ARG A 80 4.85 -75.07 -11.19
C ARG A 80 5.02 -73.90 -12.18
N THR A 81 4.39 -72.84 -11.91
CA THR A 81 4.47 -71.65 -12.71
C THR A 81 5.82 -70.94 -12.58
N ILE A 82 6.42 -70.95 -11.37
CA ILE A 82 7.75 -70.38 -11.12
C ILE A 82 8.84 -71.28 -11.76
N ASP A 83 8.70 -72.67 -11.71
CA ASP A 83 9.58 -73.59 -12.39
C ASP A 83 9.55 -73.41 -13.94
N HIS A 84 8.40 -73.13 -14.48
CA HIS A 84 8.23 -72.85 -15.92
C HIS A 84 8.87 -71.50 -16.31
N LEU A 85 8.88 -70.48 -15.43
CA LEU A 85 9.56 -69.16 -15.54
C LEU A 85 11.09 -69.38 -15.65
N GLN A 86 11.66 -70.16 -14.74
CA GLN A 86 13.10 -70.38 -14.74
C GLN A 86 13.54 -71.15 -16.05
N SER A 87 12.69 -72.05 -16.60
CA SER A 87 12.97 -72.68 -17.85
C SER A 87 12.84 -71.80 -19.11
N THR A 88 11.93 -70.84 -19.07
CA THR A 88 11.72 -69.89 -20.20
C THR A 88 12.69 -68.73 -20.23
N LEU A 89 13.09 -68.17 -19.02
CA LEU A 89 14.10 -67.17 -18.94
C LEU A 89 15.50 -67.63 -19.34
N SER A 90 15.80 -68.90 -19.21
CA SER A 90 17.08 -69.44 -19.64
C SER A 90 17.26 -69.66 -21.14
N GLY A 91 16.18 -69.47 -21.93
CA GLY A 91 16.17 -69.75 -23.38
C GLY A 91 15.71 -68.68 -24.33
N ALA A 92 15.23 -67.54 -23.84
CA ALA A 92 14.61 -66.47 -24.65
C ALA A 92 15.45 -65.16 -24.64
N GLY A 93 15.46 -64.42 -25.75
CA GLY A 93 16.08 -63.09 -25.84
C GLY A 93 15.43 -62.06 -24.90
N GLU A 94 16.13 -61.03 -24.51
CA GLU A 94 15.78 -60.07 -23.42
C GLU A 94 14.32 -59.55 -23.45
N SER A 95 13.72 -59.30 -24.61
CA SER A 95 12.31 -58.82 -24.73
C SER A 95 11.24 -59.93 -24.60
N GLU A 96 11.52 -61.12 -24.93
CA GLU A 96 10.63 -62.28 -24.78
C GLU A 96 10.66 -62.85 -23.39
N GLY A 97 11.82 -62.82 -22.75
CA GLY A 97 12.01 -63.22 -21.36
C GLY A 97 11.21 -62.38 -20.38
N ALA A 98 11.21 -61.05 -20.56
CA ALA A 98 10.45 -60.14 -19.71
C ALA A 98 8.91 -60.33 -19.83
N ARG A 99 8.40 -60.58 -21.06
CA ARG A 99 6.97 -60.88 -21.31
C ARG A 99 6.56 -62.26 -20.72
N ALA A 100 7.41 -63.23 -20.79
CA ALA A 100 7.17 -64.53 -20.20
C ALA A 100 7.17 -64.49 -18.67
N ALA A 101 8.06 -63.68 -18.10
CA ALA A 101 8.15 -63.42 -16.64
C ALA A 101 6.89 -62.68 -16.15
N ALA A 102 6.44 -61.68 -16.88
CA ALA A 102 5.21 -60.94 -16.59
C ALA A 102 3.98 -61.83 -16.58
N SER A 103 3.80 -62.65 -17.64
CA SER A 103 2.68 -63.59 -17.78
C SER A 103 2.66 -64.60 -16.63
N THR A 104 3.81 -65.00 -16.15
CA THR A 104 3.94 -66.06 -15.13
C THR A 104 3.74 -65.48 -13.72
N THR A 105 4.22 -64.26 -13.46
CA THR A 105 3.93 -63.55 -12.23
C THR A 105 2.43 -63.22 -12.11
N LEU A 106 1.80 -62.92 -13.23
CA LEU A 106 0.35 -62.77 -13.34
C LEU A 106 -0.41 -64.04 -12.98
N SER A 107 0.05 -65.18 -13.45
CA SER A 107 -0.54 -66.49 -13.12
C SER A 107 -0.33 -66.86 -11.66
N ALA A 108 0.82 -66.49 -11.06
CA ALA A 108 1.08 -66.70 -9.62
C ALA A 108 0.18 -65.81 -8.76
N VAL A 109 -0.03 -64.52 -9.13
CA VAL A 109 -0.97 -63.65 -8.46
C VAL A 109 -2.38 -64.17 -8.53
N LYS A 110 -2.85 -64.61 -9.71
CA LYS A 110 -4.18 -65.24 -9.89
C LYS A 110 -4.32 -66.53 -9.09
N GLY A 111 -3.27 -67.33 -8.99
CA GLY A 111 -3.24 -68.53 -8.16
C GLY A 111 -3.35 -68.22 -6.68
N LEU A 112 -2.67 -67.21 -6.18
CA LEU A 112 -2.79 -66.76 -4.80
C LEU A 112 -4.20 -66.25 -4.45
N LEU A 113 -4.87 -65.63 -5.42
CA LEU A 113 -6.21 -65.08 -5.26
C LEU A 113 -7.31 -66.14 -5.38
N ALA A 114 -7.09 -67.20 -6.14
CA ALA A 114 -8.05 -68.27 -6.40
C ALA A 114 -8.19 -69.30 -5.25
N THR A 115 -7.26 -69.31 -4.30
CA THR A 115 -7.21 -70.34 -3.27
C THR A 115 -8.31 -70.28 -2.20
N ARG A 116 -9.26 -69.30 -2.29
CA ARG A 116 -10.36 -69.15 -1.32
C ARG A 116 -11.77 -68.97 -1.90
N GLU A 117 -12.07 -69.47 -3.06
CA GLU A 117 -13.43 -69.40 -3.62
C GLU A 117 -14.45 -70.36 -3.02
N GLY A 118 -14.34 -70.71 -1.74
CA GLY A 118 -15.25 -71.74 -1.14
C GLY A 118 -16.03 -71.29 0.09
N GLU A 119 -15.68 -70.17 0.74
CA GLU A 119 -16.36 -69.76 1.99
C GLU A 119 -16.79 -68.29 1.92
N GLY A 120 -18.09 -68.06 2.20
CA GLY A 120 -18.68 -66.74 2.27
C GLY A 120 -18.01 -65.92 3.38
N ASP A 121 -18.04 -64.55 3.19
CA ASP A 121 -17.44 -63.50 4.02
C ASP A 121 -16.03 -63.87 4.57
N LEU A 122 -15.05 -63.51 3.75
CA LEU A 122 -13.63 -63.74 4.00
C LEU A 122 -13.16 -62.98 5.22
N GLU A 123 -12.88 -63.72 6.29
CA GLU A 123 -11.93 -63.26 7.27
C GLU A 123 -10.59 -62.99 6.59
N VAL A 124 -10.12 -61.73 6.72
CA VAL A 124 -8.77 -61.34 6.30
C VAL A 124 -7.76 -62.33 6.83
N PRO A 125 -6.81 -62.89 6.03
CA PRO A 125 -5.77 -63.75 6.55
C PRO A 125 -5.15 -63.08 7.78
N SER A 126 -5.09 -63.82 8.88
CA SER A 126 -4.51 -63.22 10.11
C SER A 126 -3.16 -62.60 9.78
N PRO A 127 -2.86 -61.39 10.26
CA PRO A 127 -1.54 -60.77 10.10
C PRO A 127 -0.41 -61.60 10.68
N ALA A 128 -0.72 -62.77 11.21
CA ALA A 128 0.15 -63.68 11.87
C ALA A 128 0.80 -64.75 10.98
N ASP A 129 0.61 -64.71 9.62
CA ASP A 129 1.35 -65.58 8.72
C ASP A 129 2.53 -64.84 8.03
N PRO A 130 3.72 -64.82 8.66
CA PRO A 130 4.89 -64.14 8.15
C PRO A 130 5.37 -64.66 6.78
N GLY A 131 5.03 -65.92 6.46
CA GLY A 131 5.41 -66.55 5.19
C GLY A 131 4.63 -65.95 4.00
N LEU A 132 3.31 -65.75 4.18
CA LEU A 132 2.44 -65.15 3.18
C LEU A 132 2.82 -63.68 2.91
N LEU A 133 3.06 -62.90 3.95
CA LEU A 133 3.50 -61.53 3.82
C LEU A 133 4.83 -61.42 3.08
N THR A 134 5.80 -62.29 3.39
CA THR A 134 7.09 -62.33 2.69
C THR A 134 6.92 -62.63 1.19
N LEU A 135 6.06 -63.59 0.86
CA LEU A 135 5.77 -63.97 -0.54
C LEU A 135 5.14 -62.81 -1.28
N VAL A 136 4.15 -62.15 -0.68
CA VAL A 136 3.48 -61.01 -1.30
C VAL A 136 4.44 -59.84 -1.51
N THR A 137 5.25 -59.49 -0.52
CA THR A 137 6.27 -58.45 -0.67
C THR A 137 7.20 -58.71 -1.85
N ARG A 138 7.61 -59.96 -2.04
CA ARG A 138 8.44 -60.35 -3.19
C ARG A 138 7.71 -60.29 -4.52
N VAL A 139 6.44 -60.68 -4.56
CA VAL A 139 5.60 -60.55 -5.75
C VAL A 139 5.50 -59.06 -6.14
N LEU A 140 5.23 -58.18 -5.19
CA LEU A 140 5.14 -56.74 -5.42
C LEU A 140 6.46 -56.16 -5.96
N GLN A 141 7.59 -56.51 -5.32
CA GLN A 141 8.92 -56.11 -5.80
C GLN A 141 9.22 -56.60 -7.23
N THR A 142 8.71 -57.81 -7.58
CA THR A 142 8.87 -58.34 -8.94
C THR A 142 8.02 -57.58 -9.94
N LEU A 143 6.79 -57.19 -9.59
CA LEU A 143 5.91 -56.37 -10.43
C LEU A 143 6.53 -55.01 -10.70
N ASP A 144 7.09 -54.38 -9.64
CA ASP A 144 7.78 -53.09 -9.77
C ASP A 144 9.02 -53.17 -10.68
N GLN A 145 9.82 -54.24 -10.52
CA GLN A 145 10.99 -54.49 -11.39
C GLN A 145 10.64 -54.72 -12.85
N LEU A 146 9.44 -55.24 -13.11
CA LEU A 146 8.91 -55.45 -14.46
C LEU A 146 8.15 -54.24 -14.99
N GLU A 147 8.08 -53.14 -14.22
CA GLU A 147 7.29 -51.95 -14.55
C GLU A 147 5.82 -52.27 -14.87
N LEU A 148 5.26 -53.31 -14.26
CA LEU A 148 3.87 -53.72 -14.45
C LEU A 148 2.95 -52.93 -13.50
N THR A 149 1.81 -52.53 -14.06
CA THR A 149 0.75 -51.83 -13.32
C THR A 149 -0.42 -52.75 -13.01
N ILE A 150 -1.34 -52.35 -12.15
CA ILE A 150 -2.55 -53.10 -11.83
C ILE A 150 -3.41 -53.36 -13.09
N ASP A 151 -3.40 -52.51 -14.06
CA ASP A 151 -4.16 -52.62 -15.31
C ASP A 151 -3.65 -53.78 -16.19
N ASP A 152 -2.35 -54.07 -16.11
CA ASP A 152 -1.73 -55.19 -16.82
C ASP A 152 -2.15 -56.52 -16.24
N LEU A 153 -2.60 -56.57 -14.99
CA LEU A 153 -2.96 -57.80 -14.29
C LEU A 153 -4.33 -58.34 -14.64
N THR A 154 -5.23 -57.57 -15.34
CA THR A 154 -6.56 -57.98 -15.76
C THR A 154 -7.36 -58.75 -14.69
N LEU A 155 -7.45 -58.16 -13.47
CA LEU A 155 -8.10 -58.74 -12.28
C LEU A 155 -9.63 -58.47 -12.34
N THR A 156 -10.41 -59.35 -11.71
CA THR A 156 -11.81 -59.10 -11.33
C THR A 156 -11.87 -58.17 -10.12
N GLU A 157 -13.04 -57.57 -9.83
CA GLU A 157 -13.22 -56.69 -8.64
C GLU A 157 -12.79 -57.40 -7.34
N VAL A 158 -13.25 -58.62 -7.14
CA VAL A 158 -12.94 -59.41 -5.93
C VAL A 158 -11.45 -59.72 -5.84
N GLU A 159 -10.81 -60.05 -6.96
CA GLU A 159 -9.36 -60.32 -7.00
C GLU A 159 -8.57 -59.05 -6.72
N ALA A 160 -8.92 -57.94 -7.37
CA ALA A 160 -8.28 -56.63 -7.15
C ALA A 160 -8.40 -56.19 -5.67
N ARG A 161 -9.59 -56.28 -5.08
CA ARG A 161 -9.83 -55.96 -3.68
C ARG A 161 -9.02 -56.81 -2.73
N ARG A 162 -8.98 -58.12 -2.95
CA ARG A 162 -8.18 -59.08 -2.16
C ARG A 162 -6.68 -58.77 -2.27
N PHE A 163 -6.20 -58.48 -3.48
CA PHE A 163 -4.80 -58.15 -3.68
C PHE A 163 -4.45 -56.85 -2.97
N GLY A 164 -5.35 -55.85 -3.02
CA GLY A 164 -5.22 -54.64 -2.25
C GLY A 164 -5.13 -54.87 -0.74
N GLU A 165 -5.96 -55.73 -0.14
CA GLU A 165 -5.89 -56.09 1.27
C GLU A 165 -4.57 -56.75 1.63
N ILE A 166 -4.09 -57.68 0.83
CA ILE A 166 -2.83 -58.37 1.03
C ILE A 166 -1.64 -57.43 0.90
N SER A 167 -1.63 -56.52 -0.12
CA SER A 167 -0.63 -55.47 -0.31
C SER A 167 -0.60 -54.53 0.86
N PHE A 168 -1.77 -54.14 1.38
CA PHE A 168 -1.88 -53.29 2.57
C PHE A 168 -1.24 -53.98 3.82
N LEU A 169 -1.52 -55.25 4.05
CA LEU A 169 -0.94 -56.03 5.12
C LEU A 169 0.57 -56.24 4.97
N ALA A 170 1.06 -56.32 3.73
CA ALA A 170 2.50 -56.36 3.40
C ALA A 170 3.20 -55.01 3.62
N GLY A 171 2.46 -53.96 3.87
CA GLY A 171 3.00 -52.63 4.12
C GLY A 171 3.17 -51.78 2.83
N ASP A 172 2.82 -52.32 1.69
CA ASP A 172 2.87 -51.62 0.41
C ASP A 172 1.56 -50.84 0.16
N ARG A 173 1.62 -49.54 0.46
CA ARG A 173 0.48 -48.63 0.37
C ARG A 173 0.14 -48.27 -1.07
N GLU A 174 1.15 -48.19 -1.94
CA GLU A 174 0.98 -47.76 -3.33
C GLU A 174 0.22 -48.84 -4.12
N TRP A 175 0.67 -50.08 -4.03
CA TRP A 175 -0.03 -51.20 -4.64
C TRP A 175 -1.43 -51.42 -4.04
N ALA A 176 -1.58 -51.27 -2.72
CA ALA A 176 -2.88 -51.37 -2.08
C ALA A 176 -3.86 -50.33 -2.64
N PHE A 177 -3.42 -49.10 -2.78
CA PHE A 177 -4.23 -48.00 -3.32
C PHE A 177 -4.60 -48.28 -4.80
N ALA A 178 -3.62 -48.65 -5.63
CA ALA A 178 -3.85 -48.97 -7.05
C ALA A 178 -4.88 -50.13 -7.19
N CYS A 179 -4.75 -51.18 -6.41
CA CYS A 179 -5.67 -52.32 -6.42
C CYS A 179 -7.09 -51.95 -5.98
N TYR A 180 -7.26 -51.18 -4.93
CA TYR A 180 -8.60 -50.74 -4.50
C TYR A 180 -9.21 -49.76 -5.46
N THR A 181 -8.40 -48.91 -6.10
CA THR A 181 -8.86 -47.98 -7.15
C THR A 181 -9.35 -48.76 -8.37
N ALA A 182 -8.58 -49.74 -8.83
CA ALA A 182 -9.01 -50.62 -9.93
C ALA A 182 -10.31 -51.36 -9.57
N ALA A 183 -10.41 -51.90 -8.36
CA ALA A 183 -11.64 -52.56 -7.88
C ALA A 183 -12.84 -51.63 -7.88
N SER A 184 -12.64 -50.35 -7.49
CA SER A 184 -13.69 -49.31 -7.49
C SER A 184 -14.13 -48.94 -8.91
N ILE A 185 -13.22 -48.94 -9.89
CA ILE A 185 -13.53 -48.69 -11.31
C ILE A 185 -14.34 -49.87 -11.88
N ILE A 186 -13.95 -51.11 -11.58
CA ILE A 186 -14.61 -52.31 -12.09
C ILE A 186 -16.04 -52.45 -11.53
N ALA A 187 -16.22 -52.20 -10.23
CA ALA A 187 -17.52 -52.24 -9.56
C ALA A 187 -17.75 -51.01 -8.68
N PRO A 188 -18.22 -49.89 -9.29
CA PRO A 188 -18.54 -48.68 -8.54
C PRO A 188 -19.62 -48.93 -7.47
N GLY A 189 -19.45 -48.36 -6.28
CA GLY A 189 -20.46 -48.47 -5.21
C GLY A 189 -20.29 -49.66 -4.27
N GLN A 190 -19.17 -50.36 -4.28
CA GLN A 190 -18.85 -51.38 -3.26
C GLN A 190 -18.36 -50.73 -1.98
N SER A 191 -19.19 -50.74 -0.92
CA SER A 191 -18.89 -50.08 0.35
C SER A 191 -17.59 -50.58 1.00
N ALA A 192 -17.24 -51.86 0.85
CA ALA A 192 -16.01 -52.43 1.41
C ALA A 192 -14.76 -51.85 0.72
N THR A 193 -14.77 -51.72 -0.61
CA THR A 193 -13.68 -51.14 -1.39
C THR A 193 -13.48 -49.68 -1.04
N LEU A 194 -14.57 -48.89 -0.99
CA LEU A 194 -14.54 -47.47 -0.64
C LEU A 194 -14.04 -47.24 0.78
N ARG A 195 -14.46 -48.08 1.77
CA ARG A 195 -13.93 -47.99 3.14
C ARG A 195 -12.42 -48.29 3.21
N SER A 196 -11.91 -49.18 2.38
CA SER A 196 -10.46 -49.47 2.32
C SER A 196 -9.70 -48.27 1.70
N LEU A 197 -10.24 -47.66 0.64
CA LEU A 197 -9.71 -46.43 0.05
C LEU A 197 -9.72 -45.25 1.06
N CYS A 198 -10.82 -45.05 1.80
CA CYS A 198 -10.89 -44.03 2.84
C CYS A 198 -9.83 -44.25 3.93
N ARG A 199 -9.55 -45.50 4.31
CA ARG A 199 -8.51 -45.82 5.28
C ARG A 199 -7.12 -45.43 4.77
N LEU A 200 -6.79 -45.82 3.53
CA LEU A 200 -5.50 -45.50 2.91
C LEU A 200 -5.30 -44.01 2.71
N THR A 201 -6.29 -43.29 2.15
CA THR A 201 -6.23 -41.84 1.92
C THR A 201 -6.17 -41.08 3.24
N ARG A 202 -6.80 -41.56 4.30
CA ARG A 202 -6.66 -40.98 5.65
C ARG A 202 -5.24 -41.18 6.22
N GLU A 203 -4.64 -42.37 6.02
CA GLU A 203 -3.27 -42.64 6.46
C GLU A 203 -2.23 -41.84 5.67
N SER A 204 -2.46 -41.54 4.37
CA SER A 204 -1.58 -40.77 3.52
C SER A 204 -1.78 -39.23 3.68
N GLY A 205 -2.88 -38.80 4.31
CA GLY A 205 -3.23 -37.38 4.43
C GLY A 205 -3.73 -36.77 3.12
N ASP A 206 -4.22 -37.60 2.18
CA ASP A 206 -4.78 -37.15 0.90
C ASP A 206 -6.26 -36.80 1.08
N ASP A 207 -6.50 -35.56 1.53
CA ASP A 207 -7.83 -35.05 1.86
C ASP A 207 -8.77 -35.03 0.63
N GLU A 208 -8.26 -34.78 -0.59
CA GLU A 208 -9.08 -34.71 -1.79
C GLU A 208 -9.63 -36.06 -2.23
N ASN A 209 -8.77 -37.10 -2.30
CA ASN A 209 -9.21 -38.45 -2.59
C ASN A 209 -10.08 -38.99 -1.46
N LEU A 210 -9.76 -38.67 -0.20
CA LEU A 210 -10.61 -39.08 0.94
C LEU A 210 -12.03 -38.53 0.81
N ARG A 211 -12.17 -37.25 0.42
CA ARG A 211 -13.46 -36.61 0.18
C ARG A 211 -14.28 -37.36 -0.88
N GLN A 212 -13.69 -37.67 -2.04
CA GLN A 212 -14.36 -38.39 -3.13
C GLN A 212 -14.84 -39.79 -2.68
N HIS A 213 -14.03 -40.50 -1.91
CA HIS A 213 -14.39 -41.80 -1.43
C HIS A 213 -15.48 -41.78 -0.34
N LEU A 214 -15.48 -40.71 0.50
CA LEU A 214 -16.56 -40.50 1.49
C LEU A 214 -17.87 -40.11 0.80
N GLU A 215 -17.85 -39.28 -0.26
CA GLU A 215 -19.03 -39.01 -1.10
C GLU A 215 -19.61 -40.30 -1.65
N GLY A 216 -18.76 -41.19 -2.22
CA GLY A 216 -19.21 -42.48 -2.72
C GLY A 216 -19.80 -43.39 -1.62
N LEU A 217 -19.32 -43.32 -0.38
CA LEU A 217 -19.91 -44.05 0.75
C LEU A 217 -21.24 -43.42 1.21
N LEU A 218 -21.34 -42.10 1.22
CA LEU A 218 -22.57 -41.41 1.57
C LEU A 218 -23.68 -41.60 0.55
N ASP A 219 -23.35 -41.83 -0.72
CA ASP A 219 -24.33 -42.24 -1.74
C ASP A 219 -24.96 -43.60 -1.42
N ILE A 220 -24.23 -44.48 -0.75
CA ILE A 220 -24.70 -45.83 -0.37
C ILE A 220 -25.42 -45.75 0.98
N THR A 221 -24.85 -44.99 1.93
CA THR A 221 -25.32 -44.86 3.32
C THR A 221 -25.46 -43.38 3.69
N PRO A 222 -26.50 -42.70 3.21
CA PRO A 222 -26.64 -41.21 3.35
C PRO A 222 -26.85 -40.72 4.76
N ASP A 223 -27.20 -41.60 5.70
CA ASP A 223 -27.55 -41.30 7.08
C ASP A 223 -26.54 -41.84 8.10
N ASP A 224 -25.34 -42.23 7.66
CA ASP A 224 -24.28 -42.68 8.60
C ASP A 224 -23.63 -41.45 9.26
N PRO A 225 -23.83 -41.23 10.57
CA PRO A 225 -23.34 -40.02 11.26
C PRO A 225 -21.82 -39.91 11.27
N THR A 226 -21.10 -41.03 11.21
CA THR A 226 -19.63 -41.02 11.27
C THR A 226 -19.05 -40.53 9.93
N LEU A 227 -19.65 -40.98 8.83
CA LEU A 227 -19.23 -40.58 7.48
C LEU A 227 -19.61 -39.12 7.23
N LEU A 228 -20.82 -38.73 7.60
CA LEU A 228 -21.29 -37.30 7.47
C LEU A 228 -20.35 -36.36 8.23
N ARG A 229 -19.98 -36.70 9.47
CA ARG A 229 -19.11 -35.86 10.30
C ARG A 229 -17.69 -35.78 9.73
N GLU A 230 -17.14 -36.89 9.26
CA GLU A 230 -15.82 -36.90 8.65
C GLU A 230 -15.80 -36.10 7.34
N HIS A 231 -16.81 -36.25 6.50
CA HIS A 231 -16.96 -35.51 5.24
C HIS A 231 -17.14 -34.02 5.52
N ALA A 232 -18.04 -33.64 6.45
CA ALA A 232 -18.22 -32.25 6.86
C ALA A 232 -16.92 -31.62 7.41
N ARG A 233 -16.11 -32.37 8.17
CA ARG A 233 -14.83 -31.92 8.69
C ARG A 233 -13.84 -31.57 7.55
N LEU A 234 -13.74 -32.39 6.53
CA LEU A 234 -12.88 -32.16 5.36
C LEU A 234 -13.36 -30.94 4.55
N LEU A 235 -14.66 -30.86 4.29
CA LEU A 235 -15.24 -29.73 3.58
C LEU A 235 -15.09 -28.42 4.36
N THR A 236 -15.24 -28.43 5.69
CA THR A 236 -15.01 -27.28 6.55
C THR A 236 -13.54 -26.83 6.51
N LYS A 237 -12.61 -27.79 6.52
CA LYS A 237 -11.17 -27.52 6.41
C LYS A 237 -10.82 -26.84 5.08
N SER A 238 -11.40 -27.32 3.96
CA SER A 238 -11.21 -26.72 2.64
C SER A 238 -12.02 -25.43 2.40
N GLY A 239 -12.97 -25.12 3.28
CA GLY A 239 -13.86 -23.95 3.13
C GLY A 239 -15.03 -24.20 2.17
N ASP A 240 -15.34 -25.44 1.86
CA ASP A 240 -16.45 -25.77 0.96
C ASP A 240 -17.79 -25.67 1.70
N ALA A 241 -18.71 -24.87 1.15
CA ALA A 241 -20.05 -24.69 1.69
C ALA A 241 -20.90 -25.98 1.71
N GLY A 242 -20.49 -27.01 0.97
CA GLY A 242 -21.14 -28.33 0.98
C GLY A 242 -21.21 -28.97 2.36
N ALA A 243 -20.29 -28.63 3.26
CA ALA A 243 -20.30 -29.09 4.65
C ALA A 243 -21.60 -28.77 5.41
N GLU A 244 -22.26 -27.65 5.10
CA GLU A 244 -23.53 -27.23 5.72
C GLU A 244 -24.63 -28.27 5.52
N LYS A 245 -24.65 -28.90 4.34
CA LYS A 245 -25.64 -29.94 4.03
C LYS A 245 -25.50 -31.15 4.96
N ASP A 246 -24.27 -31.59 5.20
CA ASP A 246 -23.98 -32.75 6.04
C ASP A 246 -24.28 -32.44 7.52
N LEU A 247 -23.88 -31.26 7.98
CA LEU A 247 -24.14 -30.79 9.35
C LEU A 247 -25.64 -30.64 9.62
N ARG A 248 -26.42 -30.06 8.70
CA ARG A 248 -27.88 -30.02 8.81
C ARG A 248 -28.52 -31.42 8.80
N ARG A 249 -27.89 -32.35 8.10
CA ARG A 249 -28.36 -33.73 8.12
C ARG A 249 -28.14 -34.41 9.49
N LEU A 250 -26.97 -34.16 10.11
CA LEU A 250 -26.68 -34.58 11.48
C LEU A 250 -27.67 -33.98 12.49
N GLU A 251 -27.98 -32.72 12.36
CA GLU A 251 -29.00 -32.03 13.17
C GLU A 251 -30.38 -32.66 12.98
N ALA A 252 -30.82 -32.93 11.73
CA ALA A 252 -32.10 -33.53 11.42
C ALA A 252 -32.21 -34.98 11.97
N LEU A 253 -31.09 -35.70 12.10
CA LEU A 253 -31.01 -37.00 12.71
C LEU A 253 -31.00 -36.96 14.24
N GLY A 254 -30.83 -35.74 14.84
CA GLY A 254 -30.74 -35.56 16.30
C GLY A 254 -29.49 -36.16 16.94
N VAL A 255 -28.40 -36.31 16.18
CA VAL A 255 -27.13 -36.88 16.61
C VAL A 255 -25.98 -35.90 16.57
N GLU A 256 -26.30 -34.60 16.44
CA GLU A 256 -25.31 -33.52 16.44
C GLU A 256 -24.49 -33.46 17.74
N THR A 257 -23.24 -33.07 17.62
CA THR A 257 -22.30 -32.92 18.74
C THR A 257 -21.85 -31.43 18.83
N ALA A 258 -21.15 -31.11 19.93
CA ALA A 258 -20.52 -29.77 20.06
C ALA A 258 -19.55 -29.50 18.91
N GLU A 259 -18.80 -30.49 18.43
CA GLU A 259 -17.90 -30.38 17.29
C GLU A 259 -18.66 -30.01 15.99
N ASP A 260 -19.82 -30.63 15.74
CA ASP A 260 -20.65 -30.33 14.55
C ASP A 260 -21.13 -28.88 14.59
N LYS A 261 -21.50 -28.36 15.76
CA LYS A 261 -21.88 -26.95 15.98
C LYS A 261 -20.69 -26.01 15.80
N SER A 262 -19.50 -26.40 16.27
CA SER A 262 -18.28 -25.64 16.05
C SER A 262 -17.89 -25.55 14.56
N MET A 263 -18.08 -26.64 13.79
CA MET A 263 -17.91 -26.63 12.34
C MET A 263 -18.94 -25.72 11.65
N MET A 264 -20.20 -25.77 12.04
CA MET A 264 -21.25 -24.85 11.54
C MET A 264 -20.90 -23.39 11.81
N ALA A 265 -20.44 -23.08 13.02
CA ALA A 265 -19.96 -21.73 13.35
C ALA A 265 -18.81 -21.27 12.46
N SER A 266 -17.86 -22.16 12.15
CA SER A 266 -16.74 -21.87 11.27
C SER A 266 -17.18 -21.55 9.84
N LEU A 267 -18.15 -22.29 9.31
CA LEU A 267 -18.74 -22.05 7.98
C LEU A 267 -19.51 -20.74 7.94
N ALA A 268 -20.36 -20.47 8.92
CA ALA A 268 -21.12 -19.23 9.02
C ALA A 268 -20.19 -18.01 9.15
N ALA A 269 -19.11 -18.11 9.93
CA ALA A 269 -18.10 -17.05 10.03
C ALA A 269 -17.42 -16.75 8.68
N ARG A 270 -17.06 -17.77 7.92
CA ARG A 270 -16.49 -17.61 6.57
C ARG A 270 -17.49 -17.02 5.57
N ALA A 271 -18.76 -17.36 5.70
CA ALA A 271 -19.84 -16.79 4.89
C ALA A 271 -20.19 -15.35 5.28
N GLY A 272 -19.60 -14.81 6.37
CA GLY A 272 -19.88 -13.48 6.89
C GLY A 272 -21.13 -13.39 7.76
N ASP A 273 -21.82 -14.53 8.02
CA ASP A 273 -22.99 -14.58 8.90
C ASP A 273 -22.55 -14.74 10.36
N THR A 274 -22.17 -13.61 10.95
CA THR A 274 -21.63 -13.57 12.31
C THR A 274 -22.68 -13.90 13.38
N ASP A 275 -23.98 -13.68 13.10
CA ASP A 275 -25.05 -14.00 14.06
C ASP A 275 -25.26 -15.49 14.18
N VAL A 276 -25.34 -16.21 13.05
CA VAL A 276 -25.41 -17.67 13.03
C VAL A 276 -24.14 -18.29 13.61
N ALA A 277 -22.96 -17.72 13.29
CA ALA A 277 -21.70 -18.18 13.83
C ALA A 277 -21.67 -18.08 15.36
N LEU A 278 -22.06 -16.95 15.94
CA LEU A 278 -22.10 -16.76 17.39
C LEU A 278 -23.11 -17.69 18.08
N SER A 279 -24.33 -17.84 17.52
CA SER A 279 -25.32 -18.74 18.11
C SER A 279 -24.84 -20.19 18.11
N SER A 280 -24.27 -20.66 17.01
CA SER A 280 -23.75 -22.03 16.90
C SER A 280 -22.60 -22.30 17.87
N ILE A 281 -21.69 -21.31 18.04
CA ILE A 281 -20.54 -21.44 18.94
C ILE A 281 -20.99 -21.41 20.41
N GLU A 282 -21.99 -20.63 20.76
CA GLU A 282 -22.56 -20.60 22.11
C GLU A 282 -23.21 -21.92 22.49
N GLU A 283 -23.89 -22.56 21.54
CA GLU A 283 -24.46 -23.90 21.74
C GLU A 283 -23.35 -24.98 21.85
N ALA A 284 -22.27 -24.85 21.06
CA ALA A 284 -21.12 -25.72 21.19
C ALA A 284 -20.47 -25.63 22.58
N LEU A 285 -20.18 -24.40 23.02
CA LEU A 285 -19.57 -24.09 24.32
C LEU A 285 -20.45 -24.46 25.50
N ALA A 286 -21.77 -24.43 25.35
CA ALA A 286 -22.69 -24.87 26.38
C ALA A 286 -22.64 -26.41 26.62
N SER A 287 -22.26 -27.15 25.58
CA SER A 287 -22.17 -28.61 25.60
C SER A 287 -20.77 -29.10 25.96
N ASP A 288 -19.75 -28.48 25.39
CA ASP A 288 -18.34 -28.83 25.58
C ASP A 288 -17.45 -27.60 25.49
N PRO A 289 -17.16 -26.92 26.61
CA PRO A 289 -16.29 -25.73 26.63
C PRO A 289 -14.85 -26.12 26.26
N ASN A 290 -14.38 -25.63 25.12
CA ASN A 290 -13.02 -25.87 24.65
C ASN A 290 -12.33 -24.57 24.27
N HIS A 291 -11.00 -24.60 24.18
CA HIS A 291 -10.16 -23.44 23.89
C HIS A 291 -10.46 -22.83 22.52
N ASP A 292 -10.57 -23.68 21.48
CA ASP A 292 -10.69 -23.22 20.09
C ASP A 292 -12.01 -22.48 19.83
N ASP A 293 -13.10 -22.95 20.46
CA ASP A 293 -14.38 -22.30 20.33
C ASP A 293 -14.46 -20.98 21.10
N TRP A 294 -13.83 -20.88 22.27
CA TRP A 294 -13.71 -19.60 22.97
C TRP A 294 -12.85 -18.59 22.19
N LEU A 295 -11.74 -19.04 21.58
CA LEU A 295 -10.90 -18.23 20.72
C LEU A 295 -11.71 -17.70 19.53
N ARG A 296 -12.43 -18.58 18.82
CA ARG A 296 -13.27 -18.22 17.68
C ARG A 296 -14.39 -17.26 18.07
N LYS A 297 -15.01 -17.46 19.24
CA LYS A 297 -16.01 -16.53 19.78
C LYS A 297 -15.40 -15.14 19.98
N ALA A 298 -14.17 -15.04 20.50
CA ALA A 298 -13.48 -13.78 20.68
C ALA A 298 -13.16 -13.11 19.36
N GLU A 299 -12.74 -13.86 18.34
CA GLU A 299 -12.48 -13.36 16.98
C GLU A 299 -13.77 -12.80 16.32
N LEU A 300 -14.90 -13.50 16.50
CA LEU A 300 -16.21 -13.00 16.02
C LEU A 300 -16.62 -11.70 16.70
N HIS A 301 -16.42 -11.56 18.00
CA HIS A 301 -16.68 -10.31 18.71
C HIS A 301 -15.71 -9.20 18.30
N LEU A 302 -14.44 -9.55 17.96
CA LEU A 302 -13.47 -8.59 17.42
C LEU A 302 -13.95 -8.03 16.07
N THR A 303 -14.39 -8.90 15.15
CA THR A 303 -14.91 -8.47 13.84
C THR A 303 -16.15 -7.58 13.96
N ARG A 304 -16.99 -7.80 14.97
CA ARG A 304 -18.18 -6.97 15.27
C ARG A 304 -17.86 -5.72 16.09
N ASN A 305 -16.58 -5.51 16.44
CA ASN A 305 -16.14 -4.44 17.33
C ASN A 305 -16.81 -4.47 18.73
N GLU A 306 -17.25 -5.63 19.18
CA GLU A 306 -17.88 -5.88 20.49
C GLU A 306 -16.80 -6.25 21.53
N ARG A 307 -15.89 -5.30 21.79
CA ARG A 307 -14.63 -5.53 22.53
C ARG A 307 -14.81 -6.15 23.92
N GLY A 308 -15.77 -5.66 24.68
CA GLY A 308 -16.04 -6.17 26.04
C GLY A 308 -16.39 -7.64 26.07
N LEU A 309 -17.24 -8.11 25.13
CA LEU A 309 -17.60 -9.53 24.99
C LEU A 309 -16.41 -10.34 24.46
N GLY A 310 -15.64 -9.78 23.50
CA GLY A 310 -14.42 -10.39 22.99
C GLY A 310 -13.38 -10.63 24.08
N ILE A 311 -13.14 -9.64 24.95
CA ILE A 311 -12.20 -9.75 26.07
C ILE A 311 -12.64 -10.86 27.06
N THR A 312 -13.91 -10.95 27.37
CA THR A 312 -14.41 -12.02 28.26
C THR A 312 -14.21 -13.41 27.63
N ALA A 313 -14.50 -13.55 26.34
CA ALA A 313 -14.33 -14.80 25.62
C ALA A 313 -12.85 -15.21 25.51
N ILE A 314 -11.95 -14.26 25.21
CA ILE A 314 -10.52 -14.56 25.08
C ILE A 314 -9.87 -14.89 26.43
N ASP A 315 -10.33 -14.27 27.52
CA ASP A 315 -9.82 -14.59 28.86
C ASP A 315 -10.21 -16.03 29.26
N GLU A 316 -11.37 -16.54 28.87
CA GLU A 316 -11.76 -17.94 29.04
C GLU A 316 -10.91 -18.88 28.16
N ALA A 317 -10.63 -18.51 26.90
CA ALA A 317 -9.74 -19.29 26.04
C ALA A 317 -8.34 -19.41 26.67
N ILE A 318 -7.75 -18.31 27.14
CA ILE A 318 -6.43 -18.28 27.78
C ILE A 318 -6.44 -19.05 29.11
N ALA A 319 -7.56 -19.06 29.83
CA ALA A 319 -7.67 -19.85 31.06
C ALA A 319 -7.58 -21.35 30.79
N LEU A 320 -8.12 -21.82 29.63
CA LEU A 320 -8.04 -23.23 29.21
C LEU A 320 -6.66 -23.56 28.63
N ASP A 321 -6.10 -22.70 27.79
CA ASP A 321 -4.75 -22.88 27.26
C ASP A 321 -3.91 -21.58 27.31
N ARG A 322 -3.01 -21.52 28.27
CA ARG A 322 -2.09 -20.37 28.45
C ARG A 322 -0.94 -20.33 27.46
N GLN A 323 -0.71 -21.42 26.69
CA GLN A 323 0.35 -21.51 25.70
C GLN A 323 -0.16 -21.21 24.27
N SER A 324 -1.41 -20.85 24.13
CA SER A 324 -1.97 -20.47 22.84
C SER A 324 -1.50 -19.09 22.41
N GLY A 325 -0.54 -19.03 21.49
CA GLY A 325 -0.07 -17.79 20.84
C GLY A 325 -1.21 -16.99 20.21
N PRO A 326 -2.07 -17.64 19.37
CA PRO A 326 -3.21 -16.97 18.74
C PRO A 326 -4.15 -16.30 19.76
N ALA A 327 -4.42 -16.94 20.91
CA ALA A 327 -5.28 -16.34 21.92
C ALA A 327 -4.67 -15.05 22.52
N TRP A 328 -3.38 -15.04 22.78
CA TRP A 328 -2.69 -13.84 23.24
C TRP A 328 -2.66 -12.75 22.17
N ALA A 329 -2.52 -13.13 20.88
CA ALA A 329 -2.57 -12.20 19.76
C ALA A 329 -3.95 -11.50 19.64
N VAL A 330 -5.03 -12.27 19.69
CA VAL A 330 -6.42 -11.73 19.67
C VAL A 330 -6.66 -10.84 20.89
N ARG A 331 -6.18 -11.24 22.08
CA ARG A 331 -6.27 -10.42 23.29
C ARG A 331 -5.58 -9.07 23.12
N ALA A 332 -4.39 -9.03 22.52
CA ALA A 332 -3.68 -7.80 22.24
C ALA A 332 -4.47 -6.88 21.31
N GLN A 333 -5.06 -7.43 20.24
CA GLN A 333 -5.88 -6.68 19.30
C GLN A 333 -7.16 -6.10 19.94
N LEU A 334 -7.84 -6.88 20.78
CA LEU A 334 -9.03 -6.42 21.51
C LEU A 334 -8.71 -5.27 22.48
N LEU A 335 -7.56 -5.35 23.18
CA LEU A 335 -7.15 -4.36 24.16
C LEU A 335 -6.54 -3.09 23.57
N LYS A 336 -6.00 -3.15 22.33
CA LYS A 336 -5.32 -2.06 21.63
C LYS A 336 -6.11 -0.74 21.67
N ASN A 337 -7.40 -0.81 21.45
CA ASN A 337 -8.27 0.37 21.35
C ASN A 337 -9.12 0.62 22.63
N GLU A 338 -8.81 -0.08 23.72
CA GLU A 338 -9.49 0.14 25.02
C GLU A 338 -8.78 1.23 25.81
N PRO A 339 -9.51 2.29 26.24
CA PRO A 339 -8.91 3.39 26.97
C PRO A 339 -8.18 2.93 28.23
N GLY A 340 -6.89 3.32 28.36
CA GLY A 340 -6.10 3.03 29.54
C GLY A 340 -5.57 1.57 29.64
N ARG A 341 -5.78 0.72 28.63
CA ARG A 341 -5.33 -0.69 28.66
C ARG A 341 -4.19 -1.01 27.70
N LEU A 342 -3.54 0.00 27.13
CA LEU A 342 -2.42 -0.17 26.17
C LEU A 342 -1.26 -1.00 26.74
N GLU A 343 -0.91 -0.83 28.02
CA GLU A 343 0.13 -1.64 28.68
C GLU A 343 -0.27 -3.13 28.82
N GLU A 344 -1.55 -3.41 28.99
CA GLU A 344 -2.04 -4.79 29.01
C GLU A 344 -2.02 -5.39 27.60
N ALA A 345 -2.39 -4.60 26.59
CA ALA A 345 -2.30 -4.99 25.17
C ALA A 345 -0.85 -5.31 24.79
N LEU A 346 0.10 -4.46 25.18
CA LEU A 346 1.53 -4.68 24.95
C LEU A 346 2.02 -5.98 25.60
N LYS A 347 1.65 -6.26 26.85
CA LYS A 347 2.01 -7.51 27.53
C LYS A 347 1.45 -8.73 26.80
N ALA A 348 0.22 -8.64 26.28
CA ALA A 348 -0.39 -9.71 25.51
C ALA A 348 0.35 -9.91 24.16
N ALA A 349 0.69 -8.84 23.43
CA ALA A 349 1.46 -8.92 22.19
C ALA A 349 2.87 -9.51 22.41
N VAL A 350 3.57 -9.09 23.49
CA VAL A 350 4.87 -9.67 23.88
C VAL A 350 4.76 -11.17 24.16
N HIS A 351 3.69 -11.58 24.84
CA HIS A 351 3.44 -13.01 25.12
C HIS A 351 3.17 -13.79 23.82
N ALA A 352 2.37 -13.25 22.90
CA ALA A 352 2.11 -13.87 21.61
C ALA A 352 3.42 -14.07 20.81
N VAL A 353 4.26 -13.03 20.71
CA VAL A 353 5.56 -13.13 20.04
C VAL A 353 6.48 -14.16 20.70
N ALA A 354 6.50 -14.23 22.03
CA ALA A 354 7.29 -15.21 22.79
C ALA A 354 6.83 -16.66 22.52
N LEU A 355 5.57 -16.86 22.11
CA LEU A 355 4.98 -18.15 21.74
C LEU A 355 5.11 -18.46 20.24
N GLY A 356 5.75 -17.57 19.47
CA GLY A 356 6.05 -17.77 18.05
C GLY A 356 5.07 -17.11 17.07
N GLU A 357 4.14 -16.28 17.56
CA GLU A 357 3.22 -15.55 16.69
C GLU A 357 3.90 -14.32 16.06
N THR A 358 3.55 -14.03 14.82
CA THR A 358 4.05 -12.87 14.08
C THR A 358 3.28 -11.61 14.44
N GLN A 359 3.47 -11.11 15.66
CA GLN A 359 2.79 -9.91 16.18
C GLN A 359 3.76 -8.73 16.39
N ASP A 360 4.92 -8.75 15.73
CA ASP A 360 5.95 -7.74 15.90
C ASP A 360 5.47 -6.35 15.46
N LEU A 361 4.64 -6.27 14.39
CA LEU A 361 4.01 -5.01 13.95
C LEU A 361 3.05 -4.44 15.00
N LEU A 362 2.15 -5.26 15.54
CA LEU A 362 1.22 -4.84 16.59
C LEU A 362 1.96 -4.42 17.86
N LYS A 363 3.00 -5.18 18.24
CA LYS A 363 3.86 -4.83 19.38
C LYS A 363 4.52 -3.48 19.18
N ALA A 364 5.06 -3.21 18.00
CA ALA A 364 5.69 -1.93 17.67
C ALA A 364 4.68 -0.77 17.71
N GLU A 365 3.51 -0.95 17.13
CA GLU A 365 2.44 0.04 17.15
C GLU A 365 2.00 0.39 18.59
N LEU A 366 1.84 -0.61 19.44
CA LEU A 366 1.51 -0.39 20.86
C LEU A 366 2.62 0.34 21.61
N LEU A 367 3.89 0.07 21.29
CA LEU A 367 5.03 0.77 21.86
C LEU A 367 5.05 2.23 21.41
N GLU A 368 4.72 2.51 20.16
CA GLU A 368 4.59 3.88 19.65
C GLU A 368 3.47 4.64 20.36
N GLN A 369 2.29 4.05 20.51
CA GLN A 369 1.16 4.65 21.22
C GLN A 369 1.48 4.94 22.71
N LEU A 370 2.39 4.18 23.30
CA LEU A 370 2.90 4.39 24.65
C LEU A 370 4.06 5.39 24.71
N GLY A 371 4.49 5.96 23.58
CA GLY A 371 5.63 6.87 23.49
C GLY A 371 7.00 6.20 23.67
N ARG A 372 7.09 4.87 23.50
CA ARG A 372 8.31 4.04 23.68
C ARG A 372 8.95 3.72 22.32
N SER A 373 9.21 4.76 21.51
CA SER A 373 9.65 4.64 20.11
C SER A 373 11.00 3.89 19.96
N GLU A 374 11.94 4.05 20.90
CA GLU A 374 13.21 3.32 20.88
C GLU A 374 13.02 1.79 21.02
N GLU A 375 12.06 1.38 21.85
CA GLU A 375 11.76 -0.04 22.02
C GLU A 375 11.00 -0.59 20.81
N ALA A 376 10.14 0.21 20.18
CA ALA A 376 9.48 -0.13 18.92
C ALA A 376 10.52 -0.35 17.82
N HIS A 377 11.47 0.57 17.67
CA HIS A 377 12.58 0.46 16.72
C HIS A 377 13.39 -0.84 16.93
N THR A 378 13.78 -1.10 18.17
CA THR A 378 14.55 -2.31 18.51
C THR A 378 13.77 -3.57 18.17
N SER A 379 12.49 -3.63 18.52
CA SER A 379 11.62 -4.77 18.21
C SER A 379 11.47 -5.03 16.73
N LEU A 380 11.24 -3.97 15.93
CA LEU A 380 11.12 -4.10 14.47
C LEU A 380 12.44 -4.47 13.81
N SER A 381 13.57 -3.95 14.32
CA SER A 381 14.90 -4.31 13.81
C SER A 381 15.21 -5.78 14.05
N GLU A 382 14.94 -6.31 15.27
CA GLU A 382 15.08 -7.73 15.58
C GLU A 382 14.16 -8.62 14.73
N ALA A 383 12.94 -8.18 14.46
CA ALA A 383 12.00 -8.88 13.58
C ALA A 383 12.49 -8.89 12.13
N LEU A 384 13.05 -7.76 11.65
CA LEU A 384 13.59 -7.65 10.30
C LEU A 384 14.85 -8.48 10.09
N GLU A 385 15.68 -8.67 11.14
CA GLU A 385 16.82 -9.60 11.09
C GLU A 385 16.37 -11.05 10.88
N LYS A 386 15.22 -11.46 11.46
CA LYS A 386 14.63 -12.80 11.27
C LYS A 386 14.01 -12.96 9.90
N GLU A 387 13.33 -11.91 9.41
CA GLU A 387 12.61 -11.89 8.15
C GLU A 387 13.04 -10.71 7.26
N PRO A 388 14.23 -10.73 6.64
CA PRO A 388 14.77 -9.59 5.89
C PRO A 388 13.92 -9.16 4.68
N ALA A 389 13.10 -10.07 4.15
CA ALA A 389 12.22 -9.81 3.00
C ALA A 389 10.81 -9.34 3.41
N ASN A 390 10.51 -9.23 4.71
CA ASN A 390 9.21 -8.78 5.17
C ASN A 390 9.04 -7.28 4.90
N ALA A 391 8.22 -6.97 3.88
CA ALA A 391 7.98 -5.62 3.42
C ALA A 391 7.24 -4.75 4.45
N GLU A 392 6.32 -5.34 5.22
CA GLU A 392 5.50 -4.60 6.17
C GLU A 392 6.30 -4.16 7.40
N ILE A 393 7.12 -5.07 7.96
CA ILE A 393 8.02 -4.73 9.07
C ILE A 393 9.00 -3.63 8.65
N ARG A 394 9.59 -3.76 7.46
CA ARG A 394 10.48 -2.74 6.91
C ARG A 394 9.78 -1.41 6.68
N ALA A 395 8.56 -1.44 6.14
CA ALA A 395 7.76 -0.24 5.92
C ALA A 395 7.44 0.50 7.22
N GLN A 396 7.11 -0.24 8.29
CA GLN A 396 6.85 0.35 9.60
C GLN A 396 8.13 0.93 10.22
N LEU A 397 9.27 0.27 10.05
CA LEU A 397 10.55 0.79 10.52
C LEU A 397 10.94 2.10 9.79
N VAL A 398 10.69 2.16 8.48
CA VAL A 398 10.87 3.39 7.68
C VAL A 398 9.98 4.51 8.21
N LEU A 399 8.70 4.22 8.47
CA LEU A 399 7.76 5.19 9.02
C LEU A 399 8.24 5.71 10.38
N LEU A 400 8.65 4.82 11.28
CA LEU A 400 9.12 5.16 12.61
C LEU A 400 10.35 6.08 12.54
N GLN A 401 11.33 5.78 11.70
CA GLN A 401 12.51 6.62 11.53
C GLN A 401 12.17 7.98 10.93
N HIS A 402 11.24 8.01 10.00
CA HIS A 402 10.76 9.27 9.44
C HIS A 402 10.09 10.15 10.50
N GLN A 403 9.21 9.59 11.33
CA GLN A 403 8.54 10.29 12.44
C GLN A 403 9.52 10.75 13.51
N ALA A 404 10.60 9.99 13.77
CA ALA A 404 11.68 10.37 14.66
C ALA A 404 12.56 11.52 14.12
N GLY A 405 12.29 11.99 12.89
CA GLY A 405 13.07 13.06 12.25
C GLY A 405 14.38 12.60 11.60
N ASN A 406 14.52 11.31 11.32
CA ASN A 406 15.71 10.69 10.72
C ASN A 406 15.42 10.21 9.28
N PRO A 407 15.12 11.10 8.30
CA PRO A 407 14.77 10.71 6.95
C PRO A 407 15.92 9.99 6.22
N GLU A 408 17.17 10.35 6.50
CA GLU A 408 18.34 9.70 5.90
C GLU A 408 18.38 8.20 6.24
N THR A 409 18.21 7.86 7.53
CA THR A 409 18.14 6.46 7.98
C THR A 409 16.94 5.74 7.39
N ALA A 410 15.79 6.42 7.24
CA ALA A 410 14.61 5.86 6.58
C ALA A 410 14.89 5.50 5.11
N PHE A 411 15.62 6.34 4.37
CA PHE A 411 16.06 6.05 3.00
C PHE A 411 17.08 4.90 2.94
N GLU A 412 18.02 4.82 3.90
CA GLU A 412 18.97 3.71 4.00
C GLU A 412 18.23 2.37 4.17
N ILE A 413 17.26 2.30 5.08
CA ILE A 413 16.43 1.11 5.31
C ILE A 413 15.69 0.68 4.03
N LEU A 414 15.18 1.64 3.25
CA LEU A 414 14.56 1.35 1.95
C LEU A 414 15.58 0.83 0.92
N ALA A 415 16.78 1.42 0.87
CA ALA A 415 17.81 1.03 -0.07
C ALA A 415 18.36 -0.38 0.19
N GLU A 416 18.36 -0.82 1.45
CA GLU A 416 18.79 -2.16 1.87
C GLU A 416 17.73 -3.23 1.63
N ALA A 417 16.54 -2.88 1.13
CA ALA A 417 15.47 -3.83 0.92
C ALA A 417 15.80 -4.82 -0.21
N PRO A 418 15.70 -6.15 0.03
CA PRO A 418 15.89 -7.15 -1.00
C PRO A 418 14.80 -7.06 -2.08
N ALA A 419 15.09 -7.54 -3.30
CA ALA A 419 14.18 -7.43 -4.44
C ALA A 419 12.77 -8.01 -4.15
N GLY A 420 12.68 -9.14 -3.45
CA GLY A 420 11.39 -9.75 -3.09
C GLY A 420 10.52 -8.92 -2.15
N ALA A 421 11.11 -8.02 -1.36
CA ALA A 421 10.35 -7.11 -0.49
C ALA A 421 9.57 -6.03 -1.27
N TRP A 422 9.93 -5.79 -2.53
CA TRP A 422 9.26 -4.83 -3.42
C TRP A 422 8.10 -5.42 -4.23
N GLU A 423 7.79 -6.70 -4.06
CA GLU A 423 6.67 -7.35 -4.75
C GLU A 423 5.29 -6.88 -4.23
N GLY A 424 5.25 -6.39 -2.97
CA GLY A 424 4.05 -5.83 -2.36
C GLY A 424 3.99 -4.29 -2.43
N PRO A 425 2.84 -3.66 -2.12
CA PRO A 425 2.67 -2.20 -2.20
C PRO A 425 3.33 -1.44 -1.05
N ALA A 426 3.61 -2.09 0.09
CA ALA A 426 3.99 -1.43 1.35
C ALA A 426 5.22 -0.53 1.22
N LEU A 427 6.32 -1.02 0.65
CA LEU A 427 7.55 -0.22 0.50
C LEU A 427 7.41 0.88 -0.54
N HIS A 428 6.67 0.64 -1.62
CA HIS A 428 6.38 1.66 -2.62
C HIS A 428 5.58 2.82 -2.00
N LEU A 429 4.58 2.52 -1.16
CA LEU A 429 3.81 3.53 -0.44
C LEU A 429 4.69 4.35 0.52
N GLN A 430 5.56 3.69 1.29
CA GLN A 430 6.44 4.39 2.21
C GLN A 430 7.51 5.22 1.49
N LYS A 431 8.06 4.70 0.39
CA LYS A 431 8.97 5.47 -0.47
C LYS A 431 8.29 6.73 -0.99
N GLY A 432 7.07 6.58 -1.53
CA GLY A 432 6.28 7.72 -2.01
C GLY A 432 6.00 8.75 -0.92
N ARG A 433 5.61 8.31 0.28
CA ARG A 433 5.38 9.19 1.44
C ARG A 433 6.63 9.92 1.88
N LEU A 434 7.76 9.23 1.99
CA LEU A 434 9.02 9.81 2.42
C LEU A 434 9.51 10.90 1.46
N ILE A 435 9.48 10.61 0.15
CA ILE A 435 9.86 11.57 -0.89
C ILE A 435 8.89 12.75 -0.92
N LEU A 436 7.59 12.50 -0.78
CA LEU A 436 6.57 13.54 -0.74
C LEU A 436 6.75 14.46 0.47
N ALA A 437 7.08 13.90 1.65
CA ALA A 437 7.38 14.69 2.85
C ALA A 437 8.65 15.53 2.68
N GLU A 438 9.68 15.00 2.00
CA GLU A 438 10.87 15.78 1.67
C GLU A 438 10.53 16.90 0.69
N ALA A 439 9.78 16.62 -0.39
CA ALA A 439 9.33 17.62 -1.34
C ALA A 439 8.52 18.73 -0.64
N ASP A 440 7.65 18.36 0.29
CA ASP A 440 6.81 19.30 1.05
C ASP A 440 7.63 20.18 2.01
N ARG A 441 8.69 19.64 2.63
CA ARG A 441 9.59 20.37 3.52
C ARG A 441 10.36 21.47 2.80
N TYR A 442 10.83 21.20 1.58
CA TYR A 442 11.67 22.11 0.82
C TYR A 442 10.92 22.90 -0.25
N ARG A 443 9.63 22.76 -0.35
CA ARG A 443 8.81 23.40 -1.38
C ARG A 443 8.84 24.92 -1.23
N ASP A 444 9.40 25.59 -2.23
CA ASP A 444 9.37 27.04 -2.40
C ASP A 444 8.47 27.49 -3.58
N GLY A 445 7.81 26.54 -4.24
CA GLY A 445 6.86 26.79 -5.31
C GLY A 445 7.48 27.07 -6.68
N THR A 446 8.81 27.08 -6.81
CA THR A 446 9.48 27.58 -8.02
C THR A 446 10.56 26.66 -8.59
N GLY A 447 10.90 25.54 -7.90
CA GLY A 447 12.08 24.76 -8.19
C GLY A 447 11.89 23.63 -9.19
N GLU A 448 12.91 23.42 -10.03
CA GLU A 448 13.08 22.22 -10.85
C GLU A 448 13.21 20.96 -9.95
N ARG A 449 13.89 21.10 -8.81
CA ARG A 449 14.05 20.05 -7.80
C ARG A 449 12.73 19.61 -7.16
N ASP A 450 11.82 20.54 -6.91
CA ASP A 450 10.50 20.20 -6.34
C ASP A 450 9.70 19.33 -7.32
N ARG A 451 9.78 19.64 -8.63
CA ARG A 451 9.14 18.83 -9.67
C ARG A 451 9.80 17.44 -9.81
N GLU A 452 11.12 17.34 -9.67
CA GLU A 452 11.83 16.06 -9.70
C GLU A 452 11.40 15.18 -8.53
N LEU A 453 11.38 15.71 -7.30
CA LEU A 453 10.93 14.99 -6.10
C LEU A 453 9.45 14.56 -6.21
N LEU A 454 8.58 15.46 -6.67
CA LEU A 454 7.16 15.13 -6.88
C LEU A 454 6.97 14.06 -7.96
N SER A 455 7.76 14.11 -9.05
CA SER A 455 7.75 13.07 -10.08
C SER A 455 8.25 11.72 -9.56
N GLU A 456 9.30 11.72 -8.73
CA GLU A 456 9.80 10.49 -8.12
C GLU A 456 8.79 9.90 -7.12
N ALA A 457 8.12 10.74 -6.34
CA ALA A 457 7.05 10.31 -5.44
C ALA A 457 5.85 9.74 -6.22
N ASP A 458 5.47 10.36 -7.35
CA ASP A 458 4.38 9.87 -8.21
C ASP A 458 4.70 8.49 -8.77
N LEU A 459 5.91 8.27 -9.27
CA LEU A 459 6.37 6.96 -9.72
C LEU A 459 6.29 5.90 -8.62
N ALA A 460 6.60 6.27 -7.37
CA ALA A 460 6.51 5.33 -6.25
C ALA A 460 5.05 4.97 -5.94
N PHE A 461 4.13 5.95 -5.93
CA PHE A 461 2.70 5.65 -5.74
C PHE A 461 2.10 4.91 -6.94
N GLU A 462 2.53 5.20 -8.18
CA GLU A 462 2.13 4.42 -9.35
C GLU A 462 2.56 2.97 -9.23
N ALA A 463 3.80 2.69 -8.85
CA ALA A 463 4.28 1.34 -8.60
C ALA A 463 3.46 0.62 -7.52
N ALA A 464 3.07 1.31 -6.45
CA ALA A 464 2.17 0.75 -5.44
C ALA A 464 0.80 0.41 -6.01
N LEU A 465 0.24 1.29 -6.86
CA LEU A 465 -1.08 1.12 -7.49
C LEU A 465 -1.07 0.10 -8.64
N GLU A 466 0.08 -0.19 -9.25
CA GLU A 466 0.24 -1.30 -10.19
C GLU A 466 0.09 -2.65 -9.50
N VAL A 467 0.62 -2.75 -8.27
CA VAL A 467 0.52 -3.96 -7.44
C VAL A 467 -0.86 -4.07 -6.81
N ASP A 468 -1.36 -2.98 -6.20
CA ASP A 468 -2.68 -2.93 -5.56
C ASP A 468 -3.47 -1.70 -6.01
N ARG A 469 -4.36 -1.89 -6.99
CA ARG A 469 -5.23 -0.83 -7.54
C ARG A 469 -6.30 -0.35 -6.57
N GLU A 470 -6.57 -1.10 -5.52
CA GLU A 470 -7.56 -0.77 -4.49
C GLU A 470 -6.90 -0.12 -3.27
N SER A 471 -5.64 0.25 -3.35
CA SER A 471 -4.95 1.01 -2.31
C SER A 471 -5.48 2.45 -2.21
N GLY A 472 -6.37 2.70 -1.25
CA GLY A 472 -6.89 4.05 -0.98
C GLY A 472 -5.79 5.03 -0.58
N VAL A 473 -4.77 4.54 0.14
CA VAL A 473 -3.58 5.34 0.52
C VAL A 473 -2.74 5.73 -0.70
N GLY A 474 -2.58 4.81 -1.66
CA GLY A 474 -1.89 5.10 -2.92
C GLY A 474 -2.59 6.21 -3.72
N TRP A 475 -3.92 6.15 -3.82
CA TRP A 475 -4.72 7.18 -4.47
C TRP A 475 -4.66 8.53 -3.74
N LEU A 476 -4.66 8.54 -2.40
CA LEU A 476 -4.49 9.76 -1.61
C LEU A 476 -3.13 10.42 -1.86
N GLY A 477 -2.04 9.61 -1.86
CA GLY A 477 -0.69 10.11 -2.16
C GLY A 477 -0.61 10.73 -3.55
N LYS A 478 -1.17 10.07 -4.56
CA LYS A 478 -1.23 10.58 -5.93
C LYS A 478 -2.03 11.88 -6.03
N ALA A 479 -3.16 11.97 -5.34
CA ALA A 479 -3.97 13.18 -5.31
C ALA A 479 -3.22 14.38 -4.72
N ARG A 480 -2.47 14.18 -3.64
CA ARG A 480 -1.61 15.23 -3.04
C ARG A 480 -0.58 15.74 -4.03
N ILE A 481 0.10 14.84 -4.75
CA ILE A 481 1.09 15.22 -5.76
C ILE A 481 0.42 16.02 -6.89
N GLN A 482 -0.69 15.54 -7.42
CA GLN A 482 -1.44 16.20 -8.49
C GLN A 482 -1.90 17.61 -8.06
N ARG A 483 -2.40 17.78 -6.83
CA ARG A 483 -2.72 19.08 -6.27
C ARG A 483 -1.47 19.99 -6.20
N MET A 484 -0.34 19.46 -5.72
CA MET A 484 0.91 20.21 -5.62
C MET A 484 1.48 20.60 -6.99
N LEU A 485 1.22 19.81 -8.04
CA LEU A 485 1.54 20.13 -9.44
C LEU A 485 0.52 21.06 -10.10
N LYS A 486 -0.55 21.45 -9.38
CA LYS A 486 -1.69 22.24 -9.85
C LYS A 486 -2.58 21.53 -10.87
N ASP A 487 -2.50 20.20 -10.95
CA ASP A 487 -3.38 19.37 -11.78
C ASP A 487 -4.69 19.05 -11.02
N TYR A 488 -5.45 20.10 -10.72
CA TYR A 488 -6.59 20.04 -9.79
C TYR A 488 -7.70 19.08 -10.24
N SER A 489 -7.92 18.94 -11.55
CA SER A 489 -8.91 18.01 -12.11
C SER A 489 -8.55 16.54 -11.82
N GLU A 490 -7.29 16.17 -12.03
CA GLU A 490 -6.81 14.81 -11.76
C GLU A 490 -6.76 14.54 -10.25
N ALA A 491 -6.37 15.54 -9.45
CA ALA A 491 -6.40 15.45 -7.99
C ALA A 491 -7.82 15.13 -7.47
N GLN A 492 -8.84 15.77 -8.01
CA GLN A 492 -10.23 15.51 -7.65
C GLN A 492 -10.67 14.08 -7.99
N ILE A 493 -10.25 13.56 -9.16
CA ILE A 493 -10.55 12.17 -9.56
C ILE A 493 -9.88 11.17 -8.61
N SER A 494 -8.61 11.42 -8.26
CA SER A 494 -7.85 10.57 -7.36
C SER A 494 -8.41 10.59 -5.93
N LEU A 495 -8.81 11.76 -5.42
CA LEU A 495 -9.50 11.90 -4.11
C LEU A 495 -10.84 11.16 -4.09
N ALA A 496 -11.64 11.27 -5.17
CA ALA A 496 -12.90 10.55 -5.26
C ALA A 496 -12.72 9.02 -5.24
N ARG A 497 -11.62 8.50 -5.79
CA ARG A 497 -11.26 7.08 -5.70
C ARG A 497 -10.81 6.71 -4.29
N ALA A 498 -9.92 7.51 -3.68
CA ALA A 498 -9.47 7.30 -2.32
C ALA A 498 -10.64 7.28 -1.34
N ARG A 499 -11.58 8.24 -1.44
CA ARG A 499 -12.78 8.31 -0.58
C ARG A 499 -13.70 7.11 -0.73
N ARG A 500 -13.81 6.52 -1.92
CA ARG A 500 -14.60 5.30 -2.12
C ARG A 500 -13.98 4.10 -1.42
N LEU A 501 -12.65 4.02 -1.40
CA LEU A 501 -11.91 2.91 -0.81
C LEU A 501 -11.75 3.07 0.71
N LEU A 502 -11.63 4.29 1.17
CA LEU A 502 -11.44 4.67 2.59
C LEU A 502 -12.44 5.77 2.97
N PRO A 503 -13.74 5.46 3.12
CA PRO A 503 -14.80 6.47 3.34
C PRO A 503 -14.64 7.24 4.64
N ASP A 504 -14.10 6.62 5.68
CA ASP A 504 -13.97 7.18 7.02
C ASP A 504 -12.55 7.71 7.31
N GLU A 505 -11.70 7.87 6.26
CA GLU A 505 -10.33 8.38 6.41
C GLU A 505 -10.33 9.92 6.49
N PRO A 506 -9.99 10.52 7.65
CA PRO A 506 -10.06 11.98 7.83
C PRO A 506 -9.09 12.76 6.95
N LEU A 507 -7.96 12.15 6.60
CA LEU A 507 -6.94 12.79 5.76
C LEU A 507 -7.45 13.10 4.34
N ILE A 508 -8.42 12.31 3.85
CA ILE A 508 -9.02 12.56 2.54
C ILE A 508 -9.85 13.85 2.56
N ALA A 509 -10.68 14.03 3.60
CA ALA A 509 -11.47 15.24 3.75
C ALA A 509 -10.59 16.48 4.00
N ALA A 510 -9.47 16.31 4.70
CA ALA A 510 -8.47 17.36 4.87
C ALA A 510 -7.82 17.75 3.52
N GLU A 511 -7.46 16.79 2.69
CA GLU A 511 -6.87 17.05 1.37
C GLU A 511 -7.88 17.65 0.39
N GLU A 512 -9.15 17.22 0.44
CA GLU A 512 -10.24 17.86 -0.32
C GLU A 512 -10.46 19.32 0.11
N ALA A 513 -10.33 19.61 1.42
CA ALA A 513 -10.39 20.97 1.93
C ALA A 513 -9.25 21.84 1.39
N LEU A 514 -8.04 21.30 1.34
CA LEU A 514 -6.89 22.00 0.73
C LEU A 514 -7.09 22.22 -0.78
N LEU A 515 -7.62 21.24 -1.49
CA LEU A 515 -7.94 21.37 -2.91
C LEU A 515 -9.01 22.46 -3.15
N ALA A 516 -10.02 22.53 -2.28
CA ALA A 516 -11.03 23.59 -2.34
C ALA A 516 -10.42 24.98 -2.09
N LEU A 517 -9.46 25.12 -1.15
CA LEU A 517 -8.73 26.36 -0.92
C LEU A 517 -7.87 26.76 -2.12
N ASP A 518 -7.23 25.83 -2.80
CA ASP A 518 -6.49 26.08 -4.05
C ASP A 518 -7.42 26.59 -5.16
N GLY A 519 -8.69 26.13 -5.16
CA GLY A 519 -9.77 26.67 -6.01
C GLY A 519 -10.43 27.96 -5.49
N ASN A 520 -9.92 28.55 -4.40
CA ASN A 520 -10.45 29.71 -3.70
C ASN A 520 -11.90 29.55 -3.18
N ASP A 521 -12.35 28.29 -2.94
CA ASP A 521 -13.65 27.98 -2.32
C ASP A 521 -13.48 27.72 -0.82
N VAL A 522 -13.36 28.83 -0.07
CA VAL A 522 -13.13 28.78 1.39
C VAL A 522 -14.33 28.18 2.14
N GLU A 523 -15.54 28.34 1.61
CA GLU A 523 -16.75 27.80 2.21
C GLU A 523 -16.84 26.27 2.07
N ALA A 524 -16.46 25.74 0.92
CA ALA A 524 -16.35 24.29 0.74
C ALA A 524 -15.26 23.70 1.65
N ALA A 525 -14.09 24.33 1.71
CA ALA A 525 -13.00 23.94 2.58
C ALA A 525 -13.44 23.91 4.07
N SER A 526 -14.17 24.92 4.51
CA SER A 526 -14.69 24.98 5.89
C SER A 526 -15.64 23.83 6.23
N ARG A 527 -16.48 23.42 5.27
CA ARG A 527 -17.40 22.28 5.46
C ARG A 527 -16.66 20.95 5.50
N LEU A 528 -15.71 20.74 4.57
CA LEU A 528 -14.94 19.50 4.47
C LEU A 528 -14.07 19.28 5.71
N ILE A 529 -13.42 20.33 6.21
CA ILE A 529 -12.60 20.19 7.41
C ILE A 529 -13.43 20.00 8.69
N ALA A 530 -14.66 20.52 8.72
CA ALA A 530 -15.60 20.25 9.81
C ALA A 530 -16.06 18.77 9.79
N GLU A 531 -16.26 18.19 8.62
CA GLU A 531 -16.52 16.76 8.45
C GLU A 531 -15.36 15.91 8.97
N ALA A 532 -14.14 16.22 8.54
CA ALA A 532 -12.91 15.55 9.00
C ALA A 532 -12.78 15.56 10.53
N HIS A 533 -13.11 16.70 11.17
CA HIS A 533 -13.05 16.83 12.62
C HIS A 533 -14.09 15.99 13.38
N VAL A 534 -15.21 15.69 12.75
CA VAL A 534 -16.22 14.78 13.33
C VAL A 534 -15.72 13.34 13.33
N LEU A 535 -14.97 12.95 12.27
CA LEU A 535 -14.37 11.62 12.15
C LEU A 535 -13.23 11.44 13.16
N GLU A 536 -12.37 12.43 13.30
CA GLU A 536 -11.23 12.41 14.21
C GLU A 536 -11.07 13.78 14.88
N ARG A 537 -11.23 13.83 16.21
CA ARG A 537 -11.21 15.10 16.95
C ARG A 537 -9.83 15.61 17.30
N ASP A 538 -8.91 14.69 17.59
CA ASP A 538 -7.58 14.99 18.13
C ASP A 538 -6.48 14.66 17.10
N SER A 539 -6.67 15.16 15.86
CA SER A 539 -5.70 14.96 14.78
C SER A 539 -4.93 16.24 14.50
N LEU A 540 -3.61 16.18 14.64
CA LEU A 540 -2.68 17.27 14.33
C LEU A 540 -2.86 17.80 12.91
N VAL A 541 -3.07 16.89 11.93
CA VAL A 541 -3.26 17.26 10.53
C VAL A 541 -4.56 18.05 10.33
N ILE A 542 -5.63 17.60 10.97
CA ILE A 542 -6.92 18.29 10.89
C ILE A 542 -6.83 19.67 11.52
N ASP A 543 -6.19 19.80 12.68
CA ASP A 543 -6.02 21.08 13.36
C ASP A 543 -5.10 22.02 12.57
N TYR A 544 -4.07 21.49 11.92
CA TYR A 544 -3.25 22.26 10.98
C TYR A 544 -4.08 22.79 9.80
N VAL A 545 -4.86 21.93 9.12
CA VAL A 545 -5.68 22.35 7.97
C VAL A 545 -6.78 23.32 8.41
N LYS A 546 -7.38 23.14 9.59
CA LYS A 546 -8.29 24.16 10.18
C LYS A 546 -7.62 25.52 10.33
N GLY A 547 -6.37 25.52 10.82
CA GLY A 547 -5.58 26.74 10.96
C GLY A 547 -5.39 27.43 9.62
N VAL A 548 -5.10 26.67 8.57
CA VAL A 548 -4.97 27.18 7.19
C VAL A 548 -6.30 27.73 6.68
N VAL A 549 -7.40 27.01 6.90
CA VAL A 549 -8.75 27.48 6.51
C VAL A 549 -9.12 28.78 7.24
N ALA A 550 -8.84 28.85 8.56
CA ALA A 550 -9.08 30.06 9.37
C ALA A 550 -8.30 31.25 8.84
N ALA A 551 -7.01 31.05 8.54
CA ALA A 551 -6.17 32.08 7.96
C ALA A 551 -6.70 32.60 6.60
N ARG A 552 -7.15 31.70 5.74
CA ARG A 552 -7.76 32.05 4.44
C ARG A 552 -9.10 32.78 4.59
N ARG A 553 -9.80 32.56 5.70
CA ARG A 553 -11.02 33.33 6.05
C ARG A 553 -10.71 34.72 6.60
N GLY A 554 -9.45 35.02 6.86
CA GLY A 554 -9.02 36.25 7.54
C GLY A 554 -9.15 36.20 9.07
N ASP A 555 -9.44 35.04 9.67
CA ASP A 555 -9.50 34.87 11.13
C ASP A 555 -8.10 34.53 11.69
N MET A 556 -7.23 35.52 11.76
CA MET A 556 -5.84 35.35 12.16
C MET A 556 -5.72 34.87 13.63
N THR A 557 -6.65 35.30 14.48
CA THR A 557 -6.67 34.91 15.90
C THR A 557 -6.91 33.42 16.06
N GLU A 558 -7.90 32.86 15.36
CA GLU A 558 -8.20 31.44 15.39
C GLU A 558 -7.10 30.65 14.68
N ALA A 559 -6.56 31.14 13.56
CA ALA A 559 -5.45 30.50 12.85
C ALA A 559 -4.22 30.36 13.77
N LYS A 560 -3.81 31.43 14.44
CA LYS A 560 -2.70 31.41 15.40
C LYS A 560 -2.96 30.38 16.53
N ARG A 561 -4.16 30.41 17.13
CA ARG A 561 -4.53 29.46 18.19
C ARG A 561 -4.39 28.00 17.75
N LEU A 562 -4.84 27.70 16.54
CA LEU A 562 -4.76 26.33 15.97
C LEU A 562 -3.31 25.95 15.67
N PHE A 563 -2.51 26.83 15.09
CA PHE A 563 -1.08 26.56 14.89
C PHE A 563 -0.32 26.43 16.21
N ASP A 564 -0.68 27.19 17.24
CA ASP A 564 -0.12 27.04 18.59
C ASP A 564 -0.45 25.68 19.19
N SER A 565 -1.68 25.17 19.00
CA SER A 565 -2.08 23.82 19.41
C SER A 565 -1.26 22.75 18.71
N VAL A 566 -1.10 22.84 17.39
CA VAL A 566 -0.27 21.90 16.62
C VAL A 566 1.19 21.93 17.11
N LEU A 567 1.75 23.11 17.34
CA LEU A 567 3.14 23.26 17.76
C LEU A 567 3.39 22.91 19.23
N LEU A 568 2.33 22.83 20.04
CA LEU A 568 2.42 22.32 21.42
C LEU A 568 2.65 20.80 21.41
N GLU A 569 2.02 20.07 20.48
CA GLU A 569 2.13 18.62 20.34
C GLU A 569 3.35 18.23 19.49
N ASP A 570 3.55 18.91 18.36
CA ASP A 570 4.74 18.77 17.50
C ASP A 570 5.50 20.08 17.35
N PRO A 571 6.47 20.38 18.23
CA PRO A 571 7.28 21.59 18.14
C PRO A 571 8.10 21.72 16.85
N ASN A 572 8.34 20.61 16.14
CA ASN A 572 9.14 20.57 14.91
C ASN A 572 8.30 20.67 13.64
N HIS A 573 6.98 20.86 13.73
CA HIS A 573 6.10 20.95 12.59
C HIS A 573 6.41 22.20 11.74
N VAL A 574 7.23 22.00 10.70
CA VAL A 574 7.77 23.06 9.86
C VAL A 574 6.69 23.96 9.27
N ARG A 575 5.64 23.36 8.67
CA ARG A 575 4.57 24.12 8.01
C ARG A 575 3.70 24.91 8.98
N ALA A 576 3.41 24.36 10.15
CA ALA A 576 2.66 25.10 11.17
C ALA A 576 3.43 26.34 11.65
N ARG A 577 4.76 26.22 11.84
CA ARG A 577 5.60 27.38 12.17
C ARG A 577 5.64 28.42 11.08
N LEU A 578 5.81 28.00 9.81
CA LEU A 578 5.83 28.93 8.68
C LEU A 578 4.50 29.67 8.55
N ASN A 579 3.38 28.97 8.68
CA ASN A 579 2.05 29.59 8.61
C ASN A 579 1.76 30.45 9.84
N ARG A 580 2.20 30.02 11.05
CA ARG A 580 2.12 30.88 12.26
C ARG A 580 2.97 32.14 12.10
N CYS A 581 4.19 32.02 11.62
CA CYS A 581 5.03 33.16 11.27
C CYS A 581 4.33 34.15 10.34
N THR A 582 3.70 33.62 9.27
CA THR A 582 2.91 34.46 8.34
C THR A 582 1.74 35.13 9.06
N THR A 583 1.01 34.42 9.91
CA THR A 583 -0.09 34.99 10.71
C THR A 583 0.41 36.09 11.64
N LEU A 584 1.57 35.85 12.30
CA LEU A 584 2.20 36.84 13.17
C LEU A 584 2.71 38.09 12.44
N MET A 585 3.18 37.92 11.18
CA MET A 585 3.57 39.04 10.33
C MET A 585 2.37 39.93 10.01
N ILE A 586 1.21 39.34 9.71
CA ILE A 586 -0.04 40.05 9.47
C ILE A 586 -0.49 40.80 10.73
N ASP A 587 -0.40 40.17 11.89
CA ASP A 587 -0.67 40.78 13.21
C ASP A 587 0.41 41.78 13.65
N GLN A 588 1.41 42.06 12.79
CA GLN A 588 2.57 42.95 13.07
C GLN A 588 3.42 42.52 14.28
N ASP A 589 3.29 41.29 14.76
CA ASP A 589 4.16 40.73 15.80
C ASP A 589 5.45 40.16 15.17
N HIS A 590 6.26 41.04 14.60
CA HIS A 590 7.48 40.68 13.91
C HIS A 590 8.52 39.99 14.80
N HIS A 591 8.50 40.22 16.11
CA HIS A 591 9.43 39.56 17.04
C HIS A 591 9.07 38.08 17.22
N ALA A 592 7.81 37.76 17.47
CA ALA A 592 7.37 36.37 17.57
C ALA A 592 7.52 35.64 16.24
N ALA A 593 7.26 36.30 15.11
CA ALA A 593 7.53 35.75 13.78
C ALA A 593 9.02 35.43 13.58
N LEU A 594 9.91 36.30 14.05
CA LEU A 594 11.35 36.08 13.96
C LEU A 594 11.81 34.88 14.81
N ASP A 595 11.23 34.69 16.01
CA ASP A 595 11.53 33.54 16.86
C ASP A 595 11.17 32.20 16.16
N ASP A 596 10.03 32.15 15.49
CA ASP A 596 9.61 30.96 14.71
C ASP A 596 10.59 30.66 13.57
N VAL A 597 10.95 31.67 12.81
CA VAL A 597 11.89 31.53 11.70
C VAL A 597 13.28 31.15 12.18
N GLN A 598 13.73 31.72 13.31
CA GLN A 598 15.02 31.41 13.89
C GLN A 598 15.09 29.95 14.35
N PHE A 599 14.05 29.46 15.02
CA PHE A 599 13.94 28.07 15.39
C PHE A 599 14.03 27.14 14.17
N LEU A 600 13.34 27.49 13.08
CA LEU A 600 13.37 26.70 11.84
C LEU A 600 14.78 26.69 11.22
N LEU A 601 15.49 27.81 11.21
CA LEU A 601 16.82 27.91 10.62
C LEU A 601 17.92 27.28 11.47
N GLU A 602 17.71 27.17 12.79
CA GLU A 602 18.59 26.42 13.68
C GLU A 602 18.44 24.90 13.47
N ALA A 603 17.20 24.42 13.31
CA ALA A 603 16.92 23.01 13.05
C ALA A 603 17.20 22.61 11.59
N HIS A 604 16.91 23.48 10.65
CA HIS A 604 16.98 23.26 9.19
C HIS A 604 17.69 24.43 8.50
N PRO A 605 19.02 24.54 8.59
CA PRO A 605 19.79 25.65 7.98
C PRO A 605 19.65 25.75 6.45
N GLU A 606 19.24 24.65 5.82
CA GLU A 606 19.00 24.57 4.36
C GLU A 606 17.60 25.03 3.93
N LEU A 607 16.69 25.31 4.87
CA LEU A 607 15.30 25.66 4.57
C LEU A 607 15.23 27.11 4.01
N ASP A 608 15.28 27.20 2.68
CA ASP A 608 15.30 28.49 1.97
C ASP A 608 14.03 29.31 2.21
N LEU A 609 12.89 28.66 2.42
CA LEU A 609 11.63 29.32 2.70
C LEU A 609 11.64 30.06 4.04
N ALA A 610 12.20 29.43 5.10
CA ALA A 610 12.37 30.12 6.38
C ALA A 610 13.31 31.32 6.22
N ARG A 611 14.33 31.20 5.36
CA ARG A 611 15.26 32.32 5.08
C ARG A 611 14.58 33.45 4.31
N LEU A 612 13.68 33.11 3.37
CA LEU A 612 12.82 34.09 2.69
C LEU A 612 11.96 34.84 3.71
N ARG A 613 11.25 34.13 4.59
CA ARG A 613 10.40 34.73 5.63
C ARG A 613 11.22 35.62 6.58
N ARG A 614 12.44 35.19 6.95
CA ARG A 614 13.35 36.05 7.73
C ARG A 614 13.68 37.35 7.00
N GLY A 615 13.97 37.25 5.69
CA GLY A 615 14.23 38.44 4.87
C GLY A 615 13.02 39.40 4.83
N GLU A 616 11.82 38.89 4.68
CA GLU A 616 10.57 39.66 4.68
C GLU A 616 10.32 40.35 6.02
N ILE A 617 10.52 39.62 7.15
CA ILE A 617 10.42 40.22 8.49
C ILE A 617 11.46 41.34 8.67
N MET A 618 12.72 41.12 8.24
CA MET A 618 13.75 42.16 8.29
C MET A 618 13.40 43.35 7.43
N LEU A 619 12.76 43.15 6.27
CA LEU A 619 12.28 44.22 5.41
C LEU A 619 11.20 45.04 6.14
N SER A 620 10.24 44.39 6.79
CA SER A 620 9.19 45.01 7.59
C SER A 620 9.72 45.81 8.80
N LEU A 621 10.80 45.32 9.41
CA LEU A 621 11.50 45.98 10.52
C LEU A 621 12.42 47.12 10.08
N GLY A 622 12.57 47.34 8.76
CA GLY A 622 13.49 48.35 8.22
C GLY A 622 14.96 47.96 8.21
N GLU A 623 15.28 46.69 8.52
CA GLU A 623 16.63 46.13 8.49
C GLU A 623 17.02 45.68 7.06
N TRP A 624 16.99 46.61 6.12
CA TRP A 624 17.06 46.34 4.68
C TRP A 624 18.34 45.61 4.24
N LYS A 625 19.46 45.79 4.93
CA LYS A 625 20.74 45.11 4.61
C LYS A 625 20.72 43.65 4.99
N GLU A 626 20.10 43.36 6.12
CA GLU A 626 19.94 41.98 6.57
C GLU A 626 18.90 41.25 5.69
N ALA A 627 17.82 41.95 5.30
CA ALA A 627 16.88 41.45 4.29
C ALA A 627 17.59 41.09 2.99
N GLU A 628 18.37 42.02 2.43
CA GLU A 628 19.17 41.81 1.21
C GLU A 628 20.09 40.57 1.33
N SER A 629 20.77 40.41 2.49
CA SER A 629 21.65 39.26 2.72
C SER A 629 20.88 37.94 2.65
N ASN A 630 19.70 37.86 3.30
CA ASN A 630 18.88 36.63 3.28
C ASN A 630 18.42 36.29 1.87
N PHE A 631 17.93 37.28 1.10
CA PHE A 631 17.47 37.01 -0.28
C PHE A 631 18.62 36.61 -1.21
N ARG A 632 19.81 37.22 -1.06
CA ARG A 632 20.99 36.78 -1.83
C ARG A 632 21.47 35.39 -1.46
N ASP A 633 21.38 35.00 -0.21
CA ASP A 633 21.72 33.65 0.24
C ASP A 633 20.79 32.62 -0.43
N VAL A 634 19.49 32.89 -0.49
CA VAL A 634 18.52 32.02 -1.21
C VAL A 634 18.90 31.94 -2.69
N LEU A 635 19.13 33.08 -3.33
CA LEU A 635 19.48 33.13 -4.76
C LEU A 635 20.80 32.44 -5.07
N SER A 636 21.75 32.46 -4.14
CA SER A 636 23.05 31.76 -4.31
C SER A 636 22.90 30.25 -4.30
N ARG A 637 21.93 29.73 -3.58
CA ARG A 637 21.64 28.28 -3.43
C ARG A 637 20.72 27.76 -4.51
N ARG A 638 19.65 28.50 -4.85
CA ARG A 638 18.58 28.09 -5.76
C ARG A 638 18.63 28.72 -7.14
N GLY A 639 19.52 29.70 -7.35
CA GLY A 639 19.68 30.39 -8.61
C GLY A 639 18.51 31.32 -8.94
N LYS A 640 17.48 30.80 -9.60
CA LYS A 640 16.38 31.62 -10.13
C LYS A 640 15.09 31.42 -9.33
N ASN A 641 14.94 32.15 -8.25
CA ASN A 641 13.70 32.23 -7.49
C ASN A 641 13.04 33.58 -7.73
N PRO A 642 11.87 33.68 -8.45
CA PRO A 642 11.21 34.95 -8.75
C PRO A 642 10.87 35.73 -7.50
N HIS A 643 10.33 35.07 -6.46
CA HIS A 643 9.94 35.73 -5.22
C HIS A 643 11.14 36.34 -4.49
N ALA A 644 12.24 35.59 -4.36
CA ALA A 644 13.48 36.12 -3.79
C ALA A 644 14.04 37.30 -4.59
N LEU A 645 13.93 37.28 -5.93
CA LEU A 645 14.34 38.39 -6.80
C LEU A 645 13.49 39.64 -6.60
N ILE A 646 12.17 39.50 -6.45
CA ILE A 646 11.23 40.57 -6.14
C ILE A 646 11.60 41.23 -4.81
N GLN A 647 11.74 40.45 -3.77
CA GLN A 647 12.05 40.94 -2.43
C GLN A 647 13.47 41.52 -2.31
N LEU A 648 14.43 40.97 -3.06
CA LEU A 648 15.75 41.59 -3.22
C LEU A 648 15.64 42.98 -3.86
N GLY A 649 14.85 43.10 -4.93
CA GLY A 649 14.60 44.33 -5.59
C GLY A 649 13.95 45.37 -4.65
N ALA A 650 12.91 44.94 -3.91
CA ALA A 650 12.27 45.80 -2.91
C ALA A 650 13.26 46.26 -1.82
N SER A 651 14.12 45.36 -1.31
CA SER A 651 15.14 45.73 -0.31
C SER A 651 16.17 46.73 -0.85
N LEU A 652 16.54 46.63 -2.12
CA LEU A 652 17.46 47.58 -2.76
C LEU A 652 16.80 48.94 -3.05
N VAL A 653 15.52 48.94 -3.42
CA VAL A 653 14.73 50.16 -3.57
C VAL A 653 14.65 50.91 -2.22
N ALA A 654 14.34 50.18 -1.13
CA ALA A 654 14.31 50.73 0.23
C ALA A 654 15.66 51.29 0.70
N GLN A 655 16.77 50.76 0.17
CA GLN A 655 18.13 51.29 0.41
C GLN A 655 18.51 52.43 -0.56
N GLU A 656 17.63 52.91 -1.40
CA GLU A 656 17.87 53.90 -2.47
C GLU A 656 18.92 53.46 -3.52
N ARG A 657 19.22 52.13 -3.59
CA ARG A 657 20.16 51.54 -4.56
C ARG A 657 19.44 51.17 -5.86
N LEU A 658 18.80 52.18 -6.47
CA LEU A 658 17.82 52.01 -7.55
C LEU A 658 18.39 51.31 -8.79
N THR A 659 19.64 51.63 -9.17
CA THR A 659 20.29 51.03 -10.35
C THR A 659 20.60 49.53 -10.14
N GLU A 660 20.80 49.10 -8.91
CA GLU A 660 21.04 47.71 -8.59
C GLU A 660 19.74 46.91 -8.48
N ALA A 661 18.61 47.56 -8.16
CA ALA A 661 17.29 46.96 -8.06
C ALA A 661 16.69 46.57 -9.43
N GLU A 662 17.10 47.25 -10.51
CA GLU A 662 16.52 47.09 -11.83
C GLU A 662 16.74 45.67 -12.40
N GLN A 663 17.93 45.12 -12.25
CA GLN A 663 18.28 43.79 -12.77
C GLN A 663 17.46 42.66 -12.11
N PRO A 664 17.40 42.53 -10.77
CA PRO A 664 16.62 41.45 -10.14
C PRO A 664 15.12 41.59 -10.45
N LEU A 665 14.53 42.78 -10.48
CA LEU A 665 13.11 42.95 -10.79
C LEU A 665 12.79 42.59 -12.25
N ASN A 666 13.64 42.96 -13.20
CA ASN A 666 13.49 42.57 -14.60
C ASN A 666 13.60 41.04 -14.78
N GLU A 667 14.55 40.41 -14.10
CA GLU A 667 14.71 38.94 -14.13
C GLU A 667 13.52 38.22 -13.47
N ALA A 668 12.98 38.75 -12.36
CA ALA A 668 11.79 38.21 -11.72
C ALA A 668 10.58 38.21 -12.66
N ILE A 669 10.29 39.34 -13.31
CA ILE A 669 9.19 39.43 -14.27
C ILE A 669 9.41 38.55 -15.49
N ARG A 670 10.66 38.36 -15.92
CA ARG A 670 10.99 37.46 -17.02
C ARG A 670 10.73 35.98 -16.67
N LEU A 671 10.94 35.60 -15.42
CA LEU A 671 10.73 34.24 -14.90
C LEU A 671 9.26 33.98 -14.59
N ASP A 672 8.59 34.97 -14.01
CA ASP A 672 7.17 34.93 -13.64
C ASP A 672 6.49 36.25 -14.05
N GLY A 673 5.98 36.29 -15.28
CA GLY A 673 5.29 37.45 -15.84
C GLY A 673 3.88 37.66 -15.29
N ASP A 674 3.33 36.64 -14.59
CA ASP A 674 1.98 36.68 -14.02
C ASP A 674 1.98 37.14 -12.54
N SER A 675 3.15 37.40 -11.97
CA SER A 675 3.28 37.92 -10.61
C SER A 675 2.93 39.42 -10.55
N ALA A 676 1.78 39.75 -9.97
CA ALA A 676 1.37 41.13 -9.75
C ALA A 676 2.39 41.92 -8.91
N GLU A 677 2.99 41.25 -7.89
CA GLU A 677 3.98 41.85 -7.00
C GLU A 677 5.27 42.25 -7.76
N GLY A 678 5.74 41.41 -8.69
CA GLY A 678 6.91 41.74 -9.53
C GLY A 678 6.73 43.02 -10.30
N TRP A 679 5.58 43.20 -10.95
CA TRP A 679 5.23 44.42 -11.67
C TRP A 679 5.05 45.61 -10.70
N TYR A 680 4.42 45.38 -9.54
CA TYR A 680 4.25 46.43 -8.53
C TYR A 680 5.61 46.95 -8.01
N GLN A 681 6.52 46.07 -7.64
CA GLN A 681 7.84 46.46 -7.11
C GLN A 681 8.68 47.19 -8.19
N ARG A 682 8.57 46.79 -9.48
CA ARG A 682 9.24 47.52 -10.53
C ARG A 682 8.56 48.88 -10.79
N GLY A 683 7.24 48.96 -10.66
CA GLY A 683 6.50 50.22 -10.66
C GLY A 683 7.01 51.19 -9.58
N LEU A 684 7.25 50.70 -8.35
CA LEU A 684 7.85 51.51 -7.28
C LEU A 684 9.28 51.97 -7.61
N LEU A 685 10.08 51.13 -8.23
CA LEU A 685 11.41 51.50 -8.71
C LEU A 685 11.33 52.63 -9.73
N TYR A 686 10.39 52.57 -10.69
CA TYR A 686 10.20 53.63 -11.68
C TYR A 686 9.68 54.92 -11.05
N ILE A 687 8.82 54.85 -10.00
CA ILE A 687 8.45 56.04 -9.19
C ILE A 687 9.72 56.66 -8.58
N ALA A 688 10.58 55.82 -7.97
CA ALA A 688 11.81 56.31 -7.34
C ALA A 688 12.79 56.93 -8.37
N PHE A 689 12.79 56.49 -9.62
CA PHE A 689 13.50 57.13 -10.72
C PHE A 689 12.82 58.39 -11.29
N GLY A 690 11.61 58.71 -10.87
CA GLY A 690 10.80 59.79 -11.45
C GLY A 690 10.23 59.47 -12.85
N GLN A 691 10.19 58.17 -13.21
CA GLN A 691 9.69 57.71 -14.53
C GLN A 691 8.22 57.30 -14.43
N PHE A 692 7.33 58.29 -14.23
CA PHE A 692 5.92 58.06 -13.93
C PHE A 692 5.15 57.30 -15.01
N ASP A 693 5.45 57.49 -16.32
CA ASP A 693 4.80 56.77 -17.41
C ASP A 693 5.12 55.28 -17.36
N GLY A 694 6.38 54.94 -17.09
CA GLY A 694 6.81 53.54 -16.87
C GLY A 694 6.19 52.92 -15.64
N ALA A 695 6.15 53.70 -14.54
CA ALA A 695 5.51 53.28 -13.31
C ALA A 695 4.02 52.96 -13.50
N LEU A 696 3.26 53.83 -14.13
CA LEU A 696 1.84 53.61 -14.43
C LEU A 696 1.60 52.35 -15.25
N SER A 697 2.40 52.14 -16.32
CA SER A 697 2.30 50.92 -17.14
C SER A 697 2.47 49.63 -16.33
N ASP A 698 3.46 49.63 -15.43
CA ASP A 698 3.73 48.45 -14.58
C ASP A 698 2.67 48.28 -13.50
N LEU A 699 2.27 49.36 -12.81
CA LEU A 699 1.23 49.34 -11.79
C LEU A 699 -0.14 48.89 -12.36
N GLU A 700 -0.50 49.42 -13.55
CA GLU A 700 -1.71 48.94 -14.23
C GLU A 700 -1.65 47.49 -14.61
N THR A 701 -0.48 46.97 -14.96
CA THR A 701 -0.30 45.56 -15.23
C THR A 701 -0.48 44.74 -13.95
N ALA A 702 0.10 45.19 -12.84
CA ALA A 702 -0.12 44.61 -11.53
C ALA A 702 -1.61 44.57 -11.14
N ALA A 703 -2.32 45.69 -11.33
CA ALA A 703 -3.76 45.81 -11.07
C ALA A 703 -4.63 44.96 -12.02
N LYS A 704 -4.18 44.68 -13.24
CA LYS A 704 -4.86 43.78 -14.19
C LYS A 704 -4.69 42.31 -13.77
N LEU A 705 -3.50 41.94 -13.33
CA LEU A 705 -3.18 40.60 -12.84
C LEU A 705 -3.90 40.31 -11.51
N ASN A 706 -3.84 41.26 -10.59
CA ASN A 706 -4.59 41.20 -9.33
C ASN A 706 -5.49 42.44 -9.17
N ARG A 707 -6.79 42.25 -9.42
CA ARG A 707 -7.78 43.32 -9.33
C ARG A 707 -7.99 43.90 -7.93
N HIS A 708 -7.56 43.16 -6.91
CA HIS A 708 -7.63 43.55 -5.51
C HIS A 708 -6.29 44.05 -4.97
N HIS A 709 -5.30 44.26 -5.82
CA HIS A 709 -3.98 44.74 -5.40
C HIS A 709 -4.08 46.22 -4.95
N MET A 710 -4.47 46.41 -3.70
CA MET A 710 -4.79 47.76 -3.13
C MET A 710 -3.64 48.75 -3.29
N ASN A 711 -2.39 48.30 -2.98
CA ASN A 711 -1.21 49.17 -3.05
C ASN A 711 -0.96 49.68 -4.47
N ALA A 712 -1.15 48.83 -5.51
CA ALA A 712 -1.02 49.25 -6.90
C ALA A 712 -2.10 50.26 -7.27
N LEU A 713 -3.37 50.03 -6.88
CA LEU A 713 -4.49 50.94 -7.13
C LEU A 713 -4.28 52.31 -6.46
N LEU A 714 -3.82 52.31 -5.21
CA LEU A 714 -3.50 53.56 -4.47
C LEU A 714 -2.37 54.34 -5.14
N ARG A 715 -1.29 53.68 -5.60
CA ARG A 715 -0.18 54.32 -6.28
C ARG A 715 -0.59 54.89 -7.64
N ILE A 716 -1.38 54.16 -8.43
CA ILE A 716 -1.94 54.65 -9.71
C ILE A 716 -2.75 55.93 -9.44
N ALA A 717 -3.66 55.88 -8.47
CA ALA A 717 -4.51 57.01 -8.16
C ALA A 717 -3.72 58.21 -7.63
N ALA A 718 -2.69 57.99 -6.81
CA ALA A 718 -1.80 59.03 -6.33
C ALA A 718 -1.00 59.70 -7.47
N ILE A 719 -0.42 58.91 -8.38
CA ILE A 719 0.33 59.44 -9.54
C ILE A 719 -0.55 60.34 -10.43
N HIS A 720 -1.74 59.85 -10.80
CA HIS A 720 -2.67 60.68 -11.58
C HIS A 720 -3.08 61.95 -10.84
N HIS A 721 -3.29 61.87 -9.54
CA HIS A 721 -3.62 63.01 -8.69
C HIS A 721 -2.48 64.03 -8.60
N GLU A 722 -1.23 63.57 -8.43
CA GLU A 722 -0.04 64.45 -8.37
C GLU A 722 0.28 65.08 -9.72
N ASN A 723 -0.01 64.34 -10.82
CA ASN A 723 0.15 64.86 -12.20
C ASN A 723 -0.99 65.84 -12.64
N GLU A 724 -1.95 66.11 -11.72
CA GLU A 724 -3.13 66.88 -12.00
C GLU A 724 -4.00 66.36 -13.16
N ASP A 725 -3.91 65.04 -13.42
CA ASP A 725 -4.75 64.35 -14.40
C ASP A 725 -6.08 63.96 -13.72
N TRP A 726 -6.91 64.96 -13.50
CA TRP A 726 -8.07 64.87 -12.62
C TRP A 726 -9.10 63.82 -13.09
N ASP A 727 -9.28 63.64 -14.41
CA ASP A 727 -10.23 62.65 -14.94
C ASP A 727 -9.75 61.24 -14.68
N ALA A 728 -8.45 60.95 -14.86
CA ALA A 728 -7.86 59.68 -14.58
C ALA A 728 -7.74 59.42 -13.05
N ALA A 729 -7.40 60.48 -12.27
CA ALA A 729 -7.35 60.41 -10.81
C ALA A 729 -8.72 60.01 -10.22
N GLU A 730 -9.82 60.63 -10.65
CA GLU A 730 -11.17 60.31 -10.23
C GLU A 730 -11.51 58.86 -10.52
N ALA A 731 -11.21 58.39 -11.74
CA ALA A 731 -11.46 57.00 -12.14
C ALA A 731 -10.63 56.01 -11.30
N ALA A 732 -9.35 56.30 -11.05
CA ALA A 732 -8.46 55.46 -10.27
C ALA A 732 -8.87 55.40 -8.80
N TRP A 733 -9.24 56.52 -8.17
CA TRP A 733 -9.77 56.53 -6.78
C TRP A 733 -11.10 55.76 -6.66
N ARG A 734 -11.95 55.78 -7.71
CA ARG A 734 -13.14 54.92 -7.73
C ARG A 734 -12.79 53.43 -7.77
N ASN A 735 -11.73 53.04 -8.46
CA ASN A 735 -11.26 51.68 -8.45
C ASN A 735 -10.81 51.24 -7.03
N VAL A 736 -10.18 52.13 -6.27
CA VAL A 736 -9.87 51.89 -4.86
C VAL A 736 -11.16 51.64 -4.05
N LEU A 737 -12.21 52.48 -4.24
CA LEU A 737 -13.49 52.29 -3.54
C LEU A 737 -14.25 51.04 -3.97
N ASN A 738 -14.02 50.53 -5.17
CA ASN A 738 -14.61 49.25 -5.61
C ASN A 738 -14.05 48.07 -4.79
N VAL A 739 -12.81 48.17 -4.33
CA VAL A 739 -12.17 47.13 -3.50
C VAL A 739 -12.46 47.41 -2.02
N GLU A 740 -12.32 48.67 -1.58
CA GLU A 740 -12.54 49.11 -0.20
C GLU A 740 -13.57 50.27 -0.14
N PRO A 741 -14.87 49.94 -0.04
CA PRO A 741 -15.94 50.95 -0.10
C PRO A 741 -15.88 52.02 1.03
N GLU A 742 -15.28 51.69 2.17
CA GLU A 742 -15.18 52.57 3.34
C GLU A 742 -13.90 53.39 3.39
N ASN A 743 -13.02 53.30 2.35
CA ASN A 743 -11.78 54.05 2.31
C ASN A 743 -12.02 55.58 2.27
N ARG A 744 -11.77 56.23 3.43
CA ARG A 744 -12.03 57.64 3.62
C ARG A 744 -11.10 58.53 2.78
N VAL A 745 -9.85 58.10 2.59
CA VAL A 745 -8.86 58.83 1.77
C VAL A 745 -9.31 58.85 0.31
N ALA A 746 -9.74 57.67 -0.22
CA ALA A 746 -10.23 57.63 -1.60
C ALA A 746 -11.47 58.52 -1.82
N ARG A 747 -12.44 58.51 -0.85
CA ARG A 747 -13.63 59.38 -0.91
C ARG A 747 -13.23 60.88 -0.96
N ARG A 748 -12.31 61.30 -0.10
CA ARG A 748 -11.81 62.69 -0.08
C ARG A 748 -11.08 63.04 -1.37
N ARG A 749 -10.17 62.16 -1.83
CA ARG A 749 -9.39 62.40 -3.06
C ARG A 749 -10.22 62.44 -4.34
N ILE A 750 -11.35 61.70 -4.37
CA ILE A 750 -12.33 61.85 -5.48
C ILE A 750 -12.92 63.25 -5.48
N GLN A 751 -13.28 63.81 -4.29
CA GLN A 751 -13.81 65.18 -4.23
C GLN A 751 -12.75 66.21 -4.66
N ASP A 752 -11.50 66.02 -4.22
CA ASP A 752 -10.38 66.86 -4.65
C ASP A 752 -10.18 66.83 -6.18
N ALA A 753 -10.31 65.64 -6.80
CA ALA A 753 -10.20 65.46 -8.26
C ALA A 753 -11.36 66.14 -8.99
N ILE A 754 -12.60 66.04 -8.51
CA ILE A 754 -13.77 66.74 -9.09
C ILE A 754 -13.60 68.25 -9.00
N ASP A 755 -13.11 68.74 -7.88
CA ASP A 755 -12.85 70.20 -7.70
C ASP A 755 -11.72 70.67 -8.61
N GLY A 756 -10.67 69.80 -8.78
CA GLY A 756 -9.58 70.05 -9.75
C GLY A 756 -10.07 70.18 -11.19
N GLN A 757 -10.89 69.19 -11.63
CA GLN A 757 -11.55 69.22 -12.95
C GLN A 757 -12.35 70.48 -13.19
N SER A 758 -13.11 70.88 -12.14
CA SER A 758 -13.93 72.07 -12.20
C SER A 758 -13.09 73.34 -12.32
N LYS A 759 -11.93 73.44 -11.63
CA LYS A 759 -10.97 74.51 -11.75
C LYS A 759 -10.29 74.53 -13.11
N GLN A 760 -9.87 73.38 -13.61
CA GLN A 760 -9.24 73.22 -14.91
C GLN A 760 -10.18 73.57 -16.04
N LYS A 761 -11.43 73.12 -16.02
CA LYS A 761 -12.47 73.52 -16.97
C LYS A 761 -12.78 74.99 -16.90
N LYS A 762 -12.78 75.61 -15.70
CA LYS A 762 -12.92 77.11 -15.58
C LYS A 762 -11.71 77.83 -16.17
N ALA A 763 -10.49 77.31 -15.93
CA ALA A 763 -9.28 77.89 -16.54
C ALA A 763 -9.26 77.74 -18.08
N GLU A 764 -9.66 76.61 -18.62
CA GLU A 764 -9.81 76.41 -20.09
C GLU A 764 -10.87 77.34 -20.71
N VAL A 765 -12.00 77.45 -20.00
CA VAL A 765 -13.05 78.44 -20.44
C VAL A 765 -12.53 79.88 -20.39
N LEU A 766 -11.74 80.23 -19.33
CA LEU A 766 -11.10 81.55 -19.25
C LEU A 766 -10.01 81.77 -20.31
N THR A 767 -9.21 80.76 -20.64
CA THR A 767 -8.21 80.83 -21.72
C THR A 767 -8.87 80.85 -23.07
N THR A 768 -9.93 80.05 -23.29
CA THR A 768 -10.74 80.11 -24.49
C THR A 768 -11.56 81.44 -24.58
N ALA A 769 -12.08 81.94 -23.44
CA ALA A 769 -12.74 83.25 -23.41
C ALA A 769 -11.75 84.43 -23.59
N GLY A 770 -10.52 84.35 -23.07
CA GLY A 770 -9.46 85.32 -23.29
C GLY A 770 -8.99 85.43 -24.75
N THR A 771 -9.19 84.41 -25.55
CA THR A 771 -9.00 84.44 -27.01
C THR A 771 -10.24 84.90 -27.74
N VAL A 772 -11.39 85.06 -27.11
CA VAL A 772 -12.65 85.60 -27.67
C VAL A 772 -12.98 87.03 -27.13
N GLU A 773 -12.41 87.45 -26.01
CA GLU A 773 -12.59 88.78 -25.40
C GLU A 773 -11.80 89.92 -26.09
N ALA A 774 -11.31 89.64 -27.31
CA ALA A 774 -11.01 90.81 -28.21
C ALA A 774 -12.26 91.26 -28.96
N VAL A 775 -13.43 90.71 -28.68
CA VAL A 775 -14.69 91.17 -29.24
C VAL A 775 -15.80 91.01 -28.21
N VAL A 776 -16.32 92.20 -27.76
CA VAL A 776 -17.57 92.40 -27.01
C VAL A 776 -17.47 92.48 -25.51
N GLU A 777 -17.36 93.66 -24.97
CA GLU A 777 -17.92 94.16 -23.69
C GLU A 777 -19.48 94.05 -23.76
N GLU A 778 -20.10 93.58 -22.71
CA GLU A 778 -21.26 94.12 -21.98
C GLU A 778 -22.12 93.09 -21.35
N THR A 779 -22.35 93.41 -20.06
CA THR A 779 -23.52 93.32 -19.20
C THR A 779 -23.80 92.01 -18.36
N LEU A 780 -23.66 92.27 -17.06
CA LEU A 780 -24.55 92.13 -15.84
C LEU A 780 -25.44 90.89 -15.81
N ASP A 781 -25.43 90.08 -14.72
CA ASP A 781 -25.93 90.39 -13.40
C ASP A 781 -25.67 89.23 -12.41
N GLU A 782 -25.55 89.60 -11.15
CA GLU A 782 -25.48 88.76 -9.97
C GLU A 782 -26.74 87.92 -9.72
N GLU A 783 -26.64 86.67 -9.34
CA GLU A 783 -27.52 86.12 -8.33
C GLU A 783 -26.82 84.99 -7.50
N THR A 784 -26.78 85.30 -6.25
CA THR A 784 -26.30 84.52 -5.15
C THR A 784 -27.29 83.38 -4.86
N VAL A 785 -26.74 82.15 -4.65
CA VAL A 785 -27.39 81.16 -3.79
C VAL A 785 -26.32 80.55 -2.86
N GLU A 786 -26.62 80.85 -1.59
CA GLU A 786 -25.84 80.36 -0.44
C GLU A 786 -25.94 78.88 -0.28
N ALA A 787 -24.81 78.31 0.15
CA ALA A 787 -24.70 77.01 0.78
C ALA A 787 -25.39 77.00 2.17
N PRO A 788 -25.51 75.83 2.82
CA PRO A 788 -24.59 75.60 3.94
C PRO A 788 -24.18 74.15 4.10
N PHE A 789 -22.95 73.92 4.36
CA PHE A 789 -22.56 72.81 5.29
C PHE A 789 -21.41 73.25 6.18
N LYS A 790 -21.65 73.09 7.44
CA LYS A 790 -20.79 73.45 8.53
C LYS A 790 -19.54 72.59 8.55
N ASP A 791 -18.45 73.23 8.87
CA ASP A 791 -17.22 72.69 9.43
C ASP A 791 -17.53 72.04 10.75
N ASP A 792 -17.01 70.85 10.92
CA ASP A 792 -16.54 70.36 12.22
C ASP A 792 -15.15 69.83 11.99
N ASP A 793 -14.22 70.58 12.49
CA ASP A 793 -12.86 70.18 12.75
C ASP A 793 -12.88 69.03 13.73
N ASP A 794 -12.11 67.97 13.44
CA ASP A 794 -11.37 67.25 14.48
C ASP A 794 -10.29 66.39 13.83
N ASP A 795 -9.10 66.75 14.23
CA ASP A 795 -7.88 66.07 14.53
C ASP A 795 -7.34 64.97 13.59
N ASP A 796 -6.21 65.33 13.03
CA ASP A 796 -5.12 64.52 12.56
C ASP A 796 -4.80 63.34 13.50
N ASP A 797 -4.97 62.16 12.97
CA ASP A 797 -4.09 61.00 13.25
C ASP A 797 -3.91 60.28 11.90
N ASP A 798 -2.85 60.64 11.19
CA ASP A 798 -2.27 59.86 10.10
C ASP A 798 -1.61 58.62 10.72
N GLU A 799 -2.41 57.60 11.08
CA GLU A 799 -1.92 56.25 11.20
C GLU A 799 -1.92 55.66 9.80
N ASP A 800 -0.74 55.55 9.23
CA ASP A 800 -0.44 54.67 8.11
C ASP A 800 -0.93 53.25 8.48
N VAL A 801 -2.11 52.92 8.00
CA VAL A 801 -2.57 51.52 8.04
C VAL A 801 -1.89 50.81 6.89
N PRO A 802 -0.94 49.92 7.15
CA PRO A 802 -0.36 49.10 6.10
C PRO A 802 -1.45 48.20 5.54
N ASN A 803 -1.64 48.27 4.25
CA ASN A 803 -2.49 47.36 3.47
C ASN A 803 -1.81 46.03 3.39
N GLU A 804 -2.33 45.07 4.14
CA GLU A 804 -1.85 43.72 4.17
C GLU A 804 -2.47 42.95 3.02
N GLU A 805 -1.66 42.63 1.98
CA GLU A 805 -1.91 41.43 1.17
C GLU A 805 -1.83 40.25 2.13
N ILE A 806 -2.89 39.46 2.21
CA ILE A 806 -2.83 38.19 2.95
C ILE A 806 -1.76 37.34 2.25
N PRO A 807 -0.60 37.11 2.88
CA PRO A 807 0.47 36.37 2.25
C PRO A 807 -0.03 34.96 1.89
N ASP A 808 0.50 34.39 0.83
CA ASP A 808 0.17 33.03 0.44
C ASP A 808 0.49 32.07 1.59
N PHE A 809 -0.56 31.45 2.17
CA PHE A 809 -0.38 30.38 3.12
C PHE A 809 0.11 29.13 2.41
N GLU A 810 1.15 28.55 2.95
CA GLU A 810 1.73 27.35 2.37
C GLU A 810 0.96 26.12 2.79
N PHE A 811 0.47 25.39 1.78
CA PHE A 811 -0.26 24.16 1.95
C PHE A 811 0.71 22.98 1.86
N GLY A 812 1.02 22.38 2.97
CA GLY A 812 1.79 21.17 3.02
C GLY A 812 1.53 20.44 4.33
N PHE A 813 1.39 19.10 4.28
CA PHE A 813 1.38 18.29 5.47
C PHE A 813 2.84 18.09 5.90
N GLY A 814 3.22 18.66 7.00
CA GLY A 814 4.39 18.19 7.72
C GLY A 814 4.14 16.73 8.14
N THR A 815 5.16 15.94 8.04
CA THR A 815 5.28 14.51 8.37
C THR A 815 4.18 13.90 9.24
N LEU A 816 3.35 13.07 8.63
CA LEU A 816 2.66 11.94 9.26
C LEU A 816 3.07 10.68 8.55
#